data_dd6e562de276601c73c6fcde4c19e1b0
#
_entry.id   dd6e562de276601c73c6fcde4c19e1b0
#
_cell.length_a   1.000
_cell.length_b   1.000
_cell.length_c   1.000
_cell.angle_alpha   90.00
_cell.angle_beta   90.00
_cell.angle_gamma   90.00
#
_symmetry.space_group_name_H-M   'P 1'
#
loop_
_entity.id
_entity.type
_entity.pdbx_description
1 polymer ?
#
loop_
_entity_poly.entity_id
_entity_poly.type
_entity_poly.pdbx_seq_one_letter_code
_entity_poly.pdbx_strand_id
1 'polypeptide(L)'
;MKAYQFIEEKEIKELETMARVYEHKKTGAKVLCLENKDDNKVFSIAFRTPAEDSTGVAHITEHSVLCGSKKFPLKDPFVELVKGSLKTFLNAMTYPDKTVYPVASQNDKDFQNLMDVYLDAVFHPNCLDNYRTFLQEGWHYTLNKEGKLCYSGVVYNEMRGAFSDPESVLERYTFHSLFPDTSYGNESGGDPEDIPKLTYDAFKAFHQRFYHPSNSFIILYGDMNMEEKLNWIDEAYLQEFERISPNSEIAGQQPFGKMVEESHYYPISEKDSSENKAYLSYNFVLDAGQDAKKSMAFSYLDHALLSGPGAVLKQKLLEAGLGEDVFGGYSDGILQHYFSVISKNVSEERAGEFLQLIQDCFLDASENGLDHKTILAAIHHDAFQYKEADYGSTPKGLVYSLNALDSWLYGGKPWLYLEAEALYKELMEEVDKGYFEKLLKEYFLNNPHSSLLRLLPKKGLTEQKEEKLSEELQARWQAFSPEEKEKIKKVKEELTLYQQTENTEEALKTLPVLSRKDIKREAESYPYQEESLGNRKLILVPGDSKGVLYLRLQFHTDGLSEEELSYLSFLKTCLAYMDTENYRFQDFNSEIYLHTGGFSVDLTAYPDFVEKDRYTGVLALDFKLLQGELKNAVEYLEEMLFRTVYQEEKRLSEILLEAKSRERMRVEGSGHSYAVTRAMSAFSPSSHFQEHIKGIVYLHFLEELEEDFRKNPKALGEKLTALSKKIFSGERLLLAAGGDIGIFEKEKKELTDFLGRRFPEKEDWRETKFAGEKERREAFSTTSQVNYVATAGSFQGEAYPYTGSLKVLKVILSYDFLWKNIREQGNAYGAMCGFGRNGESFMVSYRDPNVQRTLEQYRKVAEYLENFKATELELNKYVIGAISELDMPKSAYTKFLLGLSCYLSELTKEDLQRERDELLDVEEKDIRNLSAYIKRAFQEKALCAIGNKGELEKAKAAFESLEEI
;
A
#
# COMPACT_ATOMS: atom_id res chain seq x y z
N MET A 1 -34.94 -16.60 -8.19
CA MET A 1 -34.69 -15.15 -8.47
C MET A 1 -35.94 -14.31 -8.82
N LYS A 2 -37.08 -14.50 -8.11
CA LYS A 2 -38.32 -13.75 -8.40
C LYS A 2 -38.23 -12.24 -8.07
N ALA A 3 -37.45 -11.90 -7.05
CA ALA A 3 -37.27 -10.53 -6.59
C ALA A 3 -36.43 -9.66 -7.54
N TYR A 4 -35.65 -10.27 -8.41
CA TYR A 4 -34.76 -9.55 -9.33
C TYR A 4 -35.28 -9.54 -10.76
N GLN A 5 -35.03 -8.46 -11.47
CA GLN A 5 -35.18 -8.33 -12.91
C GLN A 5 -33.81 -8.55 -13.54
N PHE A 6 -33.70 -9.51 -14.45
CA PHE A 6 -32.54 -9.64 -15.31
C PHE A 6 -32.48 -8.47 -16.28
N ILE A 7 -31.34 -7.84 -16.41
CA ILE A 7 -31.13 -6.68 -17.28
C ILE A 7 -30.36 -7.11 -18.54
N GLU A 8 -29.16 -7.67 -18.34
CA GLU A 8 -28.30 -8.08 -19.45
C GLU A 8 -27.19 -9.03 -18.96
N GLU A 9 -26.55 -9.72 -19.91
CA GLU A 9 -25.39 -10.55 -19.66
C GLU A 9 -24.32 -10.38 -20.73
N LYS A 10 -23.08 -10.70 -20.37
CA LYS A 10 -21.91 -10.65 -21.22
C LYS A 10 -20.92 -11.73 -20.81
N GLU A 11 -20.47 -12.53 -21.77
CA GLU A 11 -19.32 -13.42 -21.58
C GLU A 11 -18.03 -12.63 -21.81
N ILE A 12 -17.19 -12.54 -20.78
CA ILE A 12 -15.84 -11.94 -20.83
C ILE A 12 -14.86 -13.11 -20.96
N LYS A 13 -14.53 -13.45 -22.20
CA LYS A 13 -13.78 -14.69 -22.51
C LYS A 13 -12.38 -14.71 -21.95
N GLU A 14 -11.69 -13.60 -22.04
CA GLU A 14 -10.32 -13.43 -21.55
C GLU A 14 -10.20 -13.59 -20.03
N LEU A 15 -11.28 -13.33 -19.28
CA LEU A 15 -11.35 -13.54 -17.83
C LEU A 15 -12.06 -14.86 -17.48
N GLU A 16 -12.47 -15.65 -18.47
CA GLU A 16 -13.26 -16.87 -18.26
C GLU A 16 -14.49 -16.63 -17.36
N THR A 17 -15.12 -15.46 -17.48
CA THR A 17 -16.15 -14.95 -16.56
C THR A 17 -17.44 -14.64 -17.29
N MET A 18 -18.56 -15.10 -16.73
CA MET A 18 -19.90 -14.69 -17.18
C MET A 18 -20.40 -13.54 -16.30
N ALA A 19 -20.51 -12.37 -16.86
CA ALA A 19 -21.06 -11.18 -16.18
C ALA A 19 -22.58 -11.11 -16.41
N ARG A 20 -23.36 -10.99 -15.34
CA ARG A 20 -24.83 -10.81 -15.40
C ARG A 20 -25.25 -9.65 -14.51
N VAL A 21 -26.05 -8.75 -15.08
CA VAL A 21 -26.62 -7.60 -14.37
C VAL A 21 -28.07 -7.84 -14.03
N TYR A 22 -28.41 -7.57 -12.78
CA TYR A 22 -29.75 -7.60 -12.26
C TYR A 22 -30.11 -6.30 -11.56
N GLU A 23 -31.40 -5.99 -11.48
CA GLU A 23 -31.96 -4.94 -10.63
C GLU A 23 -32.99 -5.57 -9.68
N HIS A 24 -32.90 -5.25 -8.40
CA HIS A 24 -33.89 -5.67 -7.41
C HIS A 24 -35.18 -4.87 -7.61
N LYS A 25 -36.29 -5.55 -7.90
CA LYS A 25 -37.57 -4.92 -8.36
C LYS A 25 -38.12 -3.94 -7.36
N LYS A 26 -38.09 -4.27 -6.07
CA LYS A 26 -38.69 -3.46 -5.01
C LYS A 26 -37.85 -2.22 -4.70
N THR A 27 -36.55 -2.36 -4.52
CA THR A 27 -35.66 -1.31 -4.06
C THR A 27 -34.90 -0.59 -5.15
N GLY A 28 -34.69 -1.23 -6.31
CA GLY A 28 -33.84 -0.71 -7.36
C GLY A 28 -32.34 -0.94 -7.12
N ALA A 29 -31.96 -1.78 -6.15
CA ALA A 29 -30.57 -2.15 -5.93
C ALA A 29 -29.99 -2.80 -7.19
N LYS A 30 -28.82 -2.35 -7.62
CA LYS A 30 -28.10 -2.87 -8.79
C LYS A 30 -27.19 -4.01 -8.37
N VAL A 31 -27.20 -5.11 -9.12
CA VAL A 31 -26.40 -6.30 -8.82
C VAL A 31 -25.65 -6.76 -10.05
N LEU A 32 -24.34 -6.99 -9.90
CA LEU A 32 -23.45 -7.60 -10.88
C LEU A 32 -22.96 -8.95 -10.34
N CYS A 33 -23.20 -10.01 -11.10
CA CYS A 33 -22.64 -11.34 -10.85
C CYS A 33 -21.54 -11.63 -11.85
N LEU A 34 -20.32 -11.86 -11.39
CA LEU A 34 -19.14 -12.26 -12.15
C LEU A 34 -18.86 -13.76 -11.87
N GLU A 35 -19.52 -14.64 -12.61
CA GLU A 35 -19.44 -16.09 -12.42
C GLU A 35 -18.21 -16.66 -13.11
N ASN A 36 -17.35 -17.33 -12.35
CA ASN A 36 -16.15 -18.02 -12.84
C ASN A 36 -15.75 -19.15 -11.88
N LYS A 37 -14.56 -19.74 -12.06
CA LYS A 37 -14.06 -20.88 -11.26
C LYS A 37 -13.10 -20.48 -10.14
N ASP A 38 -12.94 -19.19 -9.85
CA ASP A 38 -12.08 -18.73 -8.77
C ASP A 38 -12.72 -19.08 -7.42
N ASP A 39 -12.04 -19.86 -6.59
CA ASP A 39 -12.51 -20.24 -5.27
C ASP A 39 -12.37 -19.09 -4.25
N ASN A 40 -11.57 -18.06 -4.55
CA ASN A 40 -11.48 -16.86 -3.72
C ASN A 40 -12.64 -15.89 -4.02
N LYS A 41 -13.77 -16.18 -3.39
CA LYS A 41 -15.02 -15.46 -3.60
C LYS A 41 -14.94 -14.04 -3.05
N VAL A 42 -15.50 -13.09 -3.81
CA VAL A 42 -15.59 -11.69 -3.39
C VAL A 42 -17.04 -11.24 -3.37
N PHE A 43 -17.43 -10.61 -2.29
CA PHE A 43 -18.62 -9.78 -2.18
C PHE A 43 -18.19 -8.32 -2.00
N SER A 44 -18.84 -7.43 -2.71
CA SER A 44 -18.64 -5.99 -2.55
C SER A 44 -19.98 -5.28 -2.61
N ILE A 45 -20.21 -4.36 -1.68
CA ILE A 45 -21.32 -3.42 -1.78
C ILE A 45 -20.75 -2.00 -1.78
N ALA A 46 -21.14 -1.22 -2.79
CA ALA A 46 -20.74 0.16 -2.94
C ALA A 46 -21.95 1.08 -2.94
N PHE A 47 -21.76 2.28 -2.41
CA PHE A 47 -22.73 3.37 -2.46
C PHE A 47 -22.11 4.59 -3.11
N ARG A 48 -22.89 5.35 -3.90
CA ARG A 48 -22.46 6.71 -4.24
C ARG A 48 -22.55 7.58 -3.00
N THR A 49 -21.46 8.22 -2.66
CA THR A 49 -21.33 9.07 -1.45
C THR A 49 -20.64 10.39 -1.79
N PRO A 50 -21.22 11.22 -2.69
CA PRO A 50 -20.63 12.50 -3.05
C PRO A 50 -20.51 13.40 -1.82
N ALA A 51 -19.32 13.97 -1.59
CA ALA A 51 -19.06 14.87 -0.48
C ALA A 51 -19.71 16.24 -0.75
N GLU A 52 -20.62 16.69 0.13
CA GLU A 52 -21.27 18.00 0.02
C GLU A 52 -20.48 19.11 0.72
N ASP A 53 -19.56 18.73 1.61
CA ASP A 53 -18.59 19.59 2.29
C ASP A 53 -17.34 18.79 2.69
N SER A 54 -16.37 19.46 3.31
CA SER A 54 -15.12 18.84 3.75
C SER A 54 -15.14 18.34 5.21
N THR A 55 -16.32 18.06 5.78
CA THR A 55 -16.43 17.55 7.16
C THR A 55 -16.04 16.07 7.29
N GLY A 56 -15.77 15.37 6.19
CA GLY A 56 -15.42 13.96 6.19
C GLY A 56 -16.56 13.02 6.60
N VAL A 57 -17.79 13.45 6.39
CA VAL A 57 -18.97 12.68 6.81
C VAL A 57 -19.01 11.30 6.16
N ALA A 58 -18.54 11.16 4.91
CA ALA A 58 -18.45 9.87 4.22
C ALA A 58 -17.47 8.92 4.93
N HIS A 59 -16.28 9.39 5.25
CA HIS A 59 -15.22 8.64 5.93
C HIS A 59 -15.60 8.28 7.38
N ILE A 60 -16.16 9.25 8.13
CA ILE A 60 -16.66 8.99 9.49
C ILE A 60 -17.82 7.98 9.47
N THR A 61 -18.66 7.99 8.44
CA THR A 61 -19.73 7.01 8.29
C THR A 61 -19.16 5.63 7.96
N GLU A 62 -18.16 5.55 7.08
CA GLU A 62 -17.45 4.30 6.76
C GLU A 62 -16.96 3.61 8.03
N HIS A 63 -16.19 4.30 8.88
CA HIS A 63 -15.72 3.77 10.15
C HIS A 63 -16.88 3.38 11.09
N SER A 64 -17.84 4.26 11.23
CA SER A 64 -18.91 4.14 12.24
C SER A 64 -19.87 2.98 11.99
N VAL A 65 -20.20 2.67 10.73
CA VAL A 65 -21.15 1.56 10.42
C VAL A 65 -20.56 0.20 10.78
N LEU A 66 -19.24 0.05 10.78
CA LEU A 66 -18.56 -1.18 11.18
C LEU A 66 -18.48 -1.36 12.71
N CYS A 67 -18.90 -0.34 13.50
CA CYS A 67 -18.91 -0.38 14.96
C CYS A 67 -20.24 -0.91 15.53
N GLY A 68 -20.70 -2.06 15.02
CA GLY A 68 -21.89 -2.76 15.49
C GLY A 68 -23.17 -2.46 14.72
N SER A 69 -24.04 -3.44 14.70
CA SER A 69 -25.30 -3.39 13.95
C SER A 69 -26.43 -4.06 14.71
N LYS A 70 -27.63 -4.01 14.16
CA LYS A 70 -28.86 -4.55 14.77
C LYS A 70 -28.74 -6.04 15.06
N LYS A 71 -28.24 -6.82 14.12
CA LYS A 71 -28.06 -8.28 14.25
C LYS A 71 -26.79 -8.64 15.04
N PHE A 72 -25.77 -7.79 14.94
CA PHE A 72 -24.46 -7.99 15.57
C PHE A 72 -24.14 -6.81 16.50
N PRO A 73 -24.73 -6.76 17.71
CA PRO A 73 -24.67 -5.62 18.62
C PRO A 73 -23.36 -5.57 19.44
N LEU A 74 -22.24 -5.82 18.78
CA LEU A 74 -20.90 -5.68 19.35
C LEU A 74 -20.42 -4.23 19.19
N LYS A 75 -19.39 -3.86 19.93
CA LYS A 75 -18.75 -2.56 19.74
C LYS A 75 -17.98 -2.45 18.44
N ASP A 76 -17.30 -3.55 18.08
CA ASP A 76 -16.47 -3.64 16.89
C ASP A 76 -16.55 -5.06 16.30
N PRO A 77 -17.63 -5.37 15.52
CA PRO A 77 -17.74 -6.62 14.79
C PRO A 77 -16.61 -6.85 13.79
N PHE A 78 -16.08 -5.76 13.20
CA PHE A 78 -14.96 -5.81 12.26
C PHE A 78 -13.73 -6.45 12.91
N VAL A 79 -13.30 -5.97 14.08
CA VAL A 79 -12.17 -6.54 14.82
C VAL A 79 -12.43 -8.00 15.22
N GLU A 80 -13.67 -8.33 15.62
CA GLU A 80 -14.03 -9.73 15.93
C GLU A 80 -13.95 -10.64 14.72
N LEU A 81 -14.33 -10.16 13.52
CA LEU A 81 -14.15 -10.89 12.26
C LEU A 81 -12.67 -11.06 11.90
N VAL A 82 -11.86 -10.00 12.06
CA VAL A 82 -10.41 -10.10 11.82
C VAL A 82 -9.79 -11.20 12.67
N LYS A 83 -10.23 -11.34 13.92
CA LYS A 83 -9.76 -12.38 14.85
C LYS A 83 -10.27 -13.79 14.55
N GLY A 84 -11.45 -13.93 13.92
CA GLY A 84 -12.16 -15.22 13.89
C GLY A 84 -12.70 -15.66 12.52
N SER A 85 -12.23 -15.10 11.40
CA SER A 85 -12.64 -15.42 10.04
C SER A 85 -11.47 -15.97 9.21
N LEU A 86 -11.76 -16.80 8.22
CA LEU A 86 -10.83 -17.25 7.18
C LEU A 86 -10.81 -16.28 5.98
N LYS A 87 -11.03 -15.01 6.26
CA LYS A 87 -10.99 -13.96 5.26
C LYS A 87 -9.68 -13.95 4.47
N THR A 88 -9.79 -13.73 3.18
CA THR A 88 -8.66 -13.40 2.32
C THR A 88 -8.58 -11.89 2.07
N PHE A 89 -9.70 -11.19 2.30
CA PHE A 89 -9.77 -9.74 2.31
C PHE A 89 -10.92 -9.26 3.19
N LEU A 90 -10.68 -8.19 3.93
CA LEU A 90 -11.67 -7.55 4.80
C LEU A 90 -11.27 -6.08 4.97
N ASN A 91 -12.04 -5.15 4.40
CA ASN A 91 -11.79 -3.71 4.51
C ASN A 91 -13.05 -2.89 4.21
N ALA A 92 -12.95 -1.58 4.37
CA ALA A 92 -13.85 -0.59 3.78
C ALA A 92 -13.01 0.52 3.16
N MET A 93 -13.54 1.25 2.19
CA MET A 93 -12.79 2.23 1.40
C MET A 93 -13.67 3.41 1.05
N THR A 94 -13.28 4.62 1.48
CA THR A 94 -13.91 5.87 1.06
C THR A 94 -13.11 6.51 -0.06
N TYR A 95 -13.77 6.74 -1.19
CA TYR A 95 -13.28 7.46 -2.36
C TYR A 95 -13.96 8.83 -2.47
N PRO A 96 -13.54 9.69 -3.40
CA PRO A 96 -14.16 11.02 -3.55
C PRO A 96 -15.67 11.02 -3.82
N ASP A 97 -16.22 9.93 -4.38
CA ASP A 97 -17.61 9.85 -4.82
C ASP A 97 -18.32 8.53 -4.47
N LYS A 98 -17.60 7.57 -3.91
CA LYS A 98 -18.12 6.25 -3.53
C LYS A 98 -17.53 5.75 -2.23
N THR A 99 -18.29 4.95 -1.50
CA THR A 99 -17.78 4.17 -0.35
C THR A 99 -18.05 2.71 -0.62
N VAL A 100 -17.02 1.85 -0.48
CA VAL A 100 -17.03 0.44 -0.90
C VAL A 100 -16.72 -0.45 0.30
N TYR A 101 -17.50 -1.51 0.48
CA TYR A 101 -17.36 -2.50 1.55
C TYR A 101 -17.10 -3.88 0.96
N PRO A 102 -15.85 -4.24 0.69
CA PRO A 102 -15.48 -5.52 0.12
C PRO A 102 -15.08 -6.54 1.17
N VAL A 103 -15.47 -7.79 0.94
CA VAL A 103 -14.98 -8.96 1.69
C VAL A 103 -14.65 -10.10 0.75
N ALA A 104 -13.68 -10.95 1.13
CA ALA A 104 -13.33 -12.12 0.36
C ALA A 104 -12.98 -13.31 1.27
N SER A 105 -13.34 -14.52 0.81
CA SER A 105 -12.96 -15.77 1.47
C SER A 105 -13.02 -16.95 0.49
N GLN A 106 -12.13 -17.93 0.66
CA GLN A 106 -12.19 -19.22 -0.06
C GLN A 106 -13.14 -20.20 0.62
N ASN A 107 -13.52 -19.97 1.87
CA ASN A 107 -14.43 -20.83 2.62
C ASN A 107 -15.88 -20.35 2.46
N ASP A 108 -16.78 -21.22 1.96
CA ASP A 108 -18.18 -20.85 1.67
C ASP A 108 -18.96 -20.38 2.89
N LYS A 109 -18.75 -21.04 4.05
CA LYS A 109 -19.42 -20.69 5.30
C LYS A 109 -18.94 -19.35 5.82
N ASP A 110 -17.64 -19.12 5.76
CA ASP A 110 -17.02 -17.85 6.16
C ASP A 110 -17.47 -16.72 5.23
N PHE A 111 -17.45 -16.94 3.92
CA PHE A 111 -17.92 -15.97 2.93
C PHE A 111 -19.37 -15.53 3.19
N GLN A 112 -20.26 -16.51 3.51
CA GLN A 112 -21.65 -16.21 3.87
C GLN A 112 -21.74 -15.38 5.16
N ASN A 113 -20.92 -15.71 6.15
CA ASN A 113 -20.84 -14.96 7.41
C ASN A 113 -20.38 -13.53 7.21
N LEU A 114 -19.34 -13.32 6.39
CA LEU A 114 -18.81 -12.00 6.07
C LEU A 114 -19.85 -11.14 5.33
N MET A 115 -20.57 -11.71 4.36
CA MET A 115 -21.68 -11.02 3.68
C MET A 115 -22.77 -10.59 4.66
N ASP A 116 -23.15 -11.46 5.58
CA ASP A 116 -24.20 -11.19 6.57
C ASP A 116 -23.83 -10.04 7.49
N VAL A 117 -22.60 -10.04 8.02
CA VAL A 117 -22.13 -8.97 8.91
C VAL A 117 -22.02 -7.62 8.17
N TYR A 118 -21.52 -7.64 6.93
CA TYR A 118 -21.33 -6.39 6.17
C TYR A 118 -22.65 -5.79 5.69
N LEU A 119 -23.60 -6.61 5.25
CA LEU A 119 -24.92 -6.13 4.86
C LEU A 119 -25.68 -5.56 6.07
N ASP A 120 -25.62 -6.21 7.24
CA ASP A 120 -26.25 -5.69 8.44
C ASP A 120 -25.58 -4.38 8.93
N ALA A 121 -24.26 -4.31 8.84
CA ALA A 121 -23.49 -3.13 9.20
C ALA A 121 -23.88 -1.90 8.35
N VAL A 122 -23.96 -2.03 7.03
CA VAL A 122 -24.27 -0.90 6.16
C VAL A 122 -25.72 -0.50 6.18
N PHE A 123 -26.69 -1.45 6.36
CA PHE A 123 -28.11 -1.15 6.33
C PHE A 123 -28.73 -0.88 7.70
N HIS A 124 -28.21 -1.47 8.76
CA HIS A 124 -28.76 -1.39 10.11
C HIS A 124 -27.72 -1.09 11.20
N PRO A 125 -26.83 -0.08 11.00
CA PRO A 125 -25.76 0.20 11.95
C PRO A 125 -26.27 0.78 13.27
N ASN A 126 -25.65 0.40 14.37
CA ASN A 126 -25.96 0.92 15.69
C ASN A 126 -25.53 2.39 15.88
N CYS A 127 -24.63 2.90 15.10
CA CYS A 127 -24.11 4.28 15.22
C CYS A 127 -25.18 5.36 15.02
N LEU A 128 -26.31 5.03 14.40
CA LEU A 128 -27.44 5.96 14.25
C LEU A 128 -28.19 6.23 15.58
N ASP A 129 -28.11 5.28 16.51
CA ASP A 129 -28.73 5.37 17.84
C ASP A 129 -27.70 5.48 18.97
N ASN A 130 -26.43 5.20 18.68
CA ASN A 130 -25.31 5.26 19.61
C ASN A 130 -24.37 6.44 19.31
N TYR A 131 -24.64 7.58 19.91
CA TYR A 131 -23.81 8.79 19.76
C TYR A 131 -22.33 8.59 20.12
N ARG A 132 -22.00 7.61 21.00
CA ARG A 132 -20.61 7.35 21.42
C ARG A 132 -19.74 6.86 20.28
N THR A 133 -20.29 6.09 19.34
CA THR A 133 -19.58 5.66 18.13
C THR A 133 -19.14 6.85 17.28
N PHE A 134 -20.05 7.79 17.04
CA PHE A 134 -19.72 9.03 16.33
C PHE A 134 -18.60 9.83 17.03
N LEU A 135 -18.63 9.91 18.37
CA LEU A 135 -17.59 10.60 19.13
C LEU A 135 -16.24 9.91 19.06
N GLN A 136 -16.23 8.58 19.07
CA GLN A 136 -15.01 7.79 19.00
C GLN A 136 -14.38 7.84 17.60
N GLU A 137 -15.17 7.55 16.56
CA GLU A 137 -14.66 7.43 15.20
C GLU A 137 -14.51 8.80 14.53
N GLY A 138 -15.44 9.72 14.73
CA GLY A 138 -15.42 11.04 14.12
C GLY A 138 -14.55 12.03 14.89
N TRP A 139 -15.22 12.81 15.79
CA TRP A 139 -14.55 13.81 16.60
C TRP A 139 -15.31 14.16 17.89
N HIS A 140 -14.56 14.62 18.89
CA HIS A 140 -15.14 15.14 20.14
C HIS A 140 -14.16 16.11 20.83
N TYR A 141 -14.73 16.96 21.72
CA TYR A 141 -13.91 17.72 22.65
C TYR A 141 -13.38 16.84 23.76
N THR A 142 -12.10 17.01 24.08
CA THR A 142 -11.48 16.38 25.24
C THR A 142 -10.51 17.34 25.94
N LEU A 143 -10.04 16.99 27.14
CA LEU A 143 -9.01 17.74 27.85
C LEU A 143 -7.71 16.93 27.83
N ASN A 144 -6.62 17.57 27.42
CA ASN A 144 -5.30 16.97 27.48
C ASN A 144 -4.79 16.82 28.92
N LYS A 145 -3.59 16.32 29.14
CA LYS A 145 -2.98 16.14 30.48
C LYS A 145 -2.80 17.47 31.24
N GLU A 146 -2.67 18.56 30.53
CA GLU A 146 -2.55 19.93 31.08
C GLU A 146 -3.90 20.60 31.39
N GLY A 147 -5.01 19.92 31.11
CA GLY A 147 -6.37 20.47 31.27
C GLY A 147 -6.78 21.45 30.18
N LYS A 148 -6.06 21.53 29.07
CA LYS A 148 -6.41 22.33 27.89
C LYS A 148 -7.39 21.59 27.00
N LEU A 149 -8.36 22.34 26.43
CA LEU A 149 -9.31 21.80 25.47
C LEU A 149 -8.60 21.41 24.17
N CYS A 150 -8.92 20.25 23.63
CA CYS A 150 -8.45 19.79 22.31
C CYS A 150 -9.53 18.96 21.61
N TYR A 151 -9.36 18.76 20.31
CA TYR A 151 -10.13 17.79 19.55
C TYR A 151 -9.50 16.40 19.63
N SER A 152 -10.31 15.37 19.49
CA SER A 152 -9.90 13.98 19.42
C SER A 152 -10.92 13.16 18.63
N GLY A 153 -10.52 12.04 18.08
CA GLY A 153 -11.32 11.12 17.28
C GLY A 153 -10.43 10.34 16.34
N VAL A 154 -10.83 9.14 15.93
CA VAL A 154 -10.01 8.28 15.06
C VAL A 154 -9.77 8.95 13.72
N VAL A 155 -10.84 9.27 12.98
CA VAL A 155 -10.76 9.93 11.66
C VAL A 155 -10.13 11.32 11.77
N TYR A 156 -10.45 12.10 12.79
CA TYR A 156 -9.84 13.42 13.01
C TYR A 156 -8.30 13.32 13.11
N ASN A 157 -7.79 12.35 13.89
CA ASN A 157 -6.35 12.18 14.06
C ASN A 157 -5.69 11.59 12.82
N GLU A 158 -6.38 10.68 12.12
CA GLU A 158 -5.92 10.13 10.86
C GLU A 158 -5.71 11.22 9.81
N MET A 159 -6.71 12.09 9.63
CA MET A 159 -6.65 13.15 8.65
C MET A 159 -5.60 14.21 9.02
N ARG A 160 -5.39 14.51 10.31
CA ARG A 160 -4.24 15.33 10.73
C ARG A 160 -2.90 14.73 10.27
N GLY A 161 -2.79 13.41 10.32
CA GLY A 161 -1.61 12.70 9.83
C GLY A 161 -1.48 12.78 8.31
N ALA A 162 -2.56 12.56 7.57
CA ALA A 162 -2.58 12.66 6.11
C ALA A 162 -2.20 14.08 5.63
N PHE A 163 -2.72 15.12 6.28
CA PHE A 163 -2.39 16.52 5.94
C PHE A 163 -1.00 16.98 6.40
N SER A 164 -0.20 16.12 7.00
CA SER A 164 1.21 16.39 7.25
C SER A 164 2.10 16.08 6.06
N ASP A 165 1.60 15.27 5.10
CA ASP A 165 2.33 14.92 3.89
C ASP A 165 2.10 15.98 2.79
N PRO A 166 3.17 16.61 2.23
CA PRO A 166 3.03 17.65 1.22
C PRO A 166 2.32 17.19 -0.06
N GLU A 167 2.47 15.92 -0.44
CA GLU A 167 1.86 15.39 -1.66
C GLU A 167 0.36 15.16 -1.49
N SER A 168 -0.06 14.68 -0.33
CA SER A 168 -1.48 14.62 0.04
C SER A 168 -2.13 16.02 0.07
N VAL A 169 -1.40 17.02 0.53
CA VAL A 169 -1.85 18.42 0.50
C VAL A 169 -1.97 18.93 -0.94
N LEU A 170 -1.00 18.58 -1.80
CA LEU A 170 -1.03 18.98 -3.21
C LEU A 170 -2.20 18.32 -3.96
N GLU A 171 -2.44 17.02 -3.75
CA GLU A 171 -3.56 16.28 -4.34
C GLU A 171 -4.91 16.91 -3.99
N ARG A 172 -5.12 17.25 -2.72
CA ARG A 172 -6.31 17.96 -2.28
C ARG A 172 -6.53 19.28 -3.05
N TYR A 173 -5.50 20.11 -3.17
CA TYR A 173 -5.62 21.36 -3.91
C TYR A 173 -5.76 21.13 -5.41
N THR A 174 -5.26 20.02 -5.94
CA THR A 174 -5.51 19.60 -7.33
C THR A 174 -7.02 19.38 -7.55
N PHE A 175 -7.66 18.57 -6.69
CA PHE A 175 -9.12 18.37 -6.76
C PHE A 175 -9.89 19.68 -6.59
N HIS A 176 -9.55 20.48 -5.58
CA HIS A 176 -10.19 21.78 -5.34
C HIS A 176 -10.06 22.72 -6.54
N SER A 177 -8.90 22.80 -7.15
CA SER A 177 -8.65 23.68 -8.28
C SER A 177 -9.30 23.23 -9.60
N LEU A 178 -9.46 21.91 -9.81
CA LEU A 178 -10.06 21.36 -11.01
C LEU A 178 -11.59 21.23 -10.91
N PHE A 179 -12.13 20.99 -9.72
CA PHE A 179 -13.54 20.63 -9.53
C PHE A 179 -14.27 21.48 -8.47
N PRO A 180 -14.08 22.81 -8.39
CA PRO A 180 -14.55 23.64 -7.27
C PRO A 180 -16.07 23.66 -7.08
N ASP A 181 -16.86 23.42 -8.15
CA ASP A 181 -18.32 23.52 -8.14
C ASP A 181 -19.01 22.16 -7.99
N THR A 182 -18.24 21.08 -7.77
CA THR A 182 -18.74 19.70 -7.67
C THR A 182 -18.35 19.07 -6.33
N SER A 183 -18.83 17.84 -6.08
CA SER A 183 -18.43 17.08 -4.89
C SER A 183 -16.94 16.82 -4.80
N TYR A 184 -16.22 16.75 -5.93
CA TYR A 184 -14.78 16.55 -5.98
C TYR A 184 -13.96 17.73 -5.45
N GLY A 185 -14.54 18.94 -5.38
CA GLY A 185 -13.90 20.11 -4.75
C GLY A 185 -13.84 20.01 -3.23
N ASN A 186 -14.57 19.08 -2.63
CA ASN A 186 -14.59 18.83 -1.20
C ASN A 186 -13.70 17.64 -0.82
N GLU A 187 -13.17 17.65 0.39
CA GLU A 187 -12.35 16.56 0.94
C GLU A 187 -13.23 15.44 1.52
N SER A 188 -13.42 14.34 0.82
CA SER A 188 -14.26 13.23 1.26
C SER A 188 -13.74 12.54 2.53
N GLY A 189 -12.43 12.50 2.71
CA GLY A 189 -11.76 12.00 3.91
C GLY A 189 -11.95 12.93 5.12
N GLY A 190 -12.17 14.20 4.88
CA GLY A 190 -12.37 15.25 5.88
C GLY A 190 -11.14 16.13 6.12
N ASP A 191 -11.34 17.43 6.07
CA ASP A 191 -10.36 18.43 6.47
C ASP A 191 -10.32 18.55 7.98
N PRO A 192 -9.17 18.45 8.66
CA PRO A 192 -9.07 18.66 10.11
C PRO A 192 -9.63 20.00 10.60
N GLU A 193 -9.69 21.04 9.76
CA GLU A 193 -10.32 22.33 10.09
C GLU A 193 -11.85 22.31 9.96
N ASP A 194 -12.39 21.36 9.18
CA ASP A 194 -13.82 21.23 8.89
C ASP A 194 -14.48 20.05 9.65
N ILE A 195 -13.78 18.96 9.89
CA ILE A 195 -14.29 17.78 10.65
C ILE A 195 -15.02 18.22 11.94
N PRO A 196 -14.51 19.17 12.76
CA PRO A 196 -15.20 19.61 13.98
C PRO A 196 -16.51 20.40 13.78
N LYS A 197 -16.92 20.65 12.53
CA LYS A 197 -18.19 21.26 12.18
C LYS A 197 -19.30 20.23 11.96
N LEU A 198 -18.93 18.95 11.75
CA LEU A 198 -19.90 17.87 11.55
C LEU A 198 -20.74 17.64 12.81
N THR A 199 -22.04 17.71 12.64
CA THR A 199 -23.00 17.39 13.72
C THR A 199 -23.48 15.94 13.61
N TYR A 200 -23.89 15.36 14.73
CA TYR A 200 -24.45 14.01 14.73
C TYR A 200 -25.74 13.88 13.90
N ASP A 201 -26.55 14.96 13.84
CA ASP A 201 -27.77 14.95 13.01
C ASP A 201 -27.44 14.98 11.51
N ALA A 202 -26.41 15.71 11.08
CA ALA A 202 -25.93 15.69 9.71
C ALA A 202 -25.35 14.30 9.34
N PHE A 203 -24.57 13.70 10.23
CA PHE A 203 -24.07 12.34 10.10
C PHE A 203 -25.21 11.32 9.91
N LYS A 204 -26.26 11.36 10.73
CA LYS A 204 -27.42 10.46 10.58
C LYS A 204 -28.16 10.70 9.27
N ALA A 205 -28.34 11.95 8.88
CA ALA A 205 -29.02 12.30 7.62
C ALA A 205 -28.24 11.79 6.39
N PHE A 206 -26.90 11.86 6.44
CA PHE A 206 -26.03 11.33 5.38
C PHE A 206 -26.23 9.83 5.21
N HIS A 207 -26.14 9.04 6.31
CA HIS A 207 -26.39 7.61 6.26
C HIS A 207 -27.79 7.28 5.72
N GLN A 208 -28.84 7.89 6.27
CA GLN A 208 -30.23 7.63 5.88
C GLN A 208 -30.49 7.93 4.39
N ARG A 209 -29.75 8.87 3.81
CA ARG A 209 -29.87 9.23 2.40
C ARG A 209 -29.08 8.30 1.49
N PHE A 210 -27.82 8.04 1.80
CA PHE A 210 -26.90 7.36 0.86
C PHE A 210 -26.76 5.87 1.11
N TYR A 211 -26.92 5.38 2.34
CA TYR A 211 -26.77 3.95 2.68
C TYR A 211 -28.11 3.22 2.55
N HIS A 212 -28.65 3.26 1.35
CA HIS A 212 -29.94 2.67 1.04
C HIS A 212 -29.82 1.75 -0.18
N PRO A 213 -30.56 0.60 -0.24
CA PRO A 213 -30.47 -0.31 -1.39
C PRO A 213 -30.68 0.38 -2.74
N SER A 214 -31.53 1.40 -2.84
CA SER A 214 -31.74 2.18 -4.09
C SER A 214 -30.49 2.90 -4.60
N ASN A 215 -29.48 3.07 -3.76
CA ASN A 215 -28.19 3.71 -4.06
C ASN A 215 -27.05 2.71 -4.14
N SER A 216 -27.34 1.41 -3.95
CA SER A 216 -26.31 0.38 -3.84
C SER A 216 -25.95 -0.28 -5.17
N PHE A 217 -24.67 -0.65 -5.27
CA PHE A 217 -24.07 -1.47 -6.32
C PHE A 217 -23.48 -2.71 -5.64
N ILE A 218 -24.16 -3.86 -5.80
CA ILE A 218 -23.74 -5.12 -5.19
C ILE A 218 -23.02 -5.94 -6.25
N ILE A 219 -21.83 -6.45 -5.92
CA ILE A 219 -21.02 -7.27 -6.82
C ILE A 219 -20.69 -8.60 -6.14
N LEU A 220 -20.94 -9.70 -6.82
CA LEU A 220 -20.59 -11.07 -6.44
C LEU A 220 -19.63 -11.64 -7.46
N TYR A 221 -18.47 -12.13 -7.05
CA TYR A 221 -17.44 -12.71 -7.91
C TYR A 221 -17.01 -14.08 -7.41
N GLY A 222 -16.80 -15.02 -8.32
CA GLY A 222 -16.16 -16.31 -8.06
C GLY A 222 -17.08 -17.53 -8.25
N ASP A 223 -16.58 -18.69 -7.79
CA ASP A 223 -17.29 -19.97 -7.87
C ASP A 223 -18.33 -20.11 -6.75
N MET A 224 -19.56 -19.74 -7.02
CA MET A 224 -20.66 -19.84 -6.06
C MET A 224 -22.02 -19.99 -6.76
N ASN A 225 -23.02 -20.46 -6.03
CA ASN A 225 -24.40 -20.45 -6.50
C ASN A 225 -25.01 -19.04 -6.40
N MET A 226 -24.94 -18.28 -7.49
CA MET A 226 -25.41 -16.88 -7.54
C MET A 226 -26.90 -16.76 -7.22
N GLU A 227 -27.74 -17.69 -7.70
CA GLU A 227 -29.18 -17.65 -7.43
C GLU A 227 -29.50 -17.81 -5.94
N GLU A 228 -28.81 -18.71 -5.26
CA GLU A 228 -28.94 -18.90 -3.80
C GLU A 228 -28.51 -17.62 -3.03
N LYS A 229 -27.38 -17.03 -3.40
CA LYS A 229 -26.89 -15.81 -2.76
C LYS A 229 -27.84 -14.64 -2.96
N LEU A 230 -28.33 -14.43 -4.17
CA LEU A 230 -29.26 -13.35 -4.46
C LEU A 230 -30.61 -13.52 -3.74
N ASN A 231 -31.17 -14.73 -3.70
CA ASN A 231 -32.40 -14.99 -2.95
C ASN A 231 -32.20 -14.73 -1.46
N TRP A 232 -31.03 -15.12 -0.91
CA TRP A 232 -30.70 -14.86 0.49
C TRP A 232 -30.54 -13.36 0.78
N ILE A 233 -29.87 -12.58 -0.11
CA ILE A 233 -29.74 -11.12 0.05
C ILE A 233 -31.12 -10.44 0.04
N ASP A 234 -32.02 -10.86 -0.84
CA ASP A 234 -33.40 -10.36 -0.84
C ASP A 234 -34.13 -10.67 0.47
N GLU A 235 -34.18 -11.95 0.87
CA GLU A 235 -34.92 -12.41 2.04
C GLU A 235 -34.38 -11.86 3.36
N ALA A 236 -33.04 -11.71 3.47
CA ALA A 236 -32.39 -11.23 4.70
C ALA A 236 -32.38 -9.72 4.84
N TYR A 237 -32.37 -8.97 3.71
CA TYR A 237 -32.13 -7.52 3.76
C TYR A 237 -33.02 -6.71 2.83
N LEU A 238 -33.00 -6.94 1.49
CA LEU A 238 -33.56 -5.98 0.55
C LEU A 238 -35.09 -5.86 0.61
N GLN A 239 -35.80 -6.92 0.94
CA GLN A 239 -37.27 -6.93 1.03
C GLN A 239 -37.84 -5.98 2.10
N GLU A 240 -37.01 -5.53 3.08
CA GLU A 240 -37.46 -4.62 4.13
C GLU A 240 -37.59 -3.18 3.63
N PHE A 241 -36.92 -2.83 2.51
CA PHE A 241 -36.82 -1.49 1.99
C PHE A 241 -37.81 -1.22 0.85
N GLU A 242 -38.21 0.04 0.71
CA GLU A 242 -38.94 0.56 -0.45
C GLU A 242 -37.99 1.38 -1.32
N ARG A 243 -38.32 1.56 -2.61
CA ARG A 243 -37.50 2.39 -3.52
C ARG A 243 -37.56 3.86 -3.10
N ILE A 244 -36.41 4.50 -3.01
CA ILE A 244 -36.24 5.95 -2.80
C ILE A 244 -35.42 6.58 -3.93
N SER A 245 -35.38 7.93 -3.96
CA SER A 245 -34.52 8.70 -4.84
C SER A 245 -33.44 9.40 -3.98
N PRO A 246 -32.21 8.85 -3.90
CA PRO A 246 -31.17 9.36 -2.99
C PRO A 246 -30.57 10.69 -3.45
N ASN A 247 -30.77 11.09 -4.73
CA ASN A 247 -30.12 12.26 -5.37
C ASN A 247 -28.59 12.19 -5.18
N SER A 248 -28.00 11.07 -5.60
CA SER A 248 -26.57 10.77 -5.45
C SER A 248 -25.79 10.86 -6.77
N GLU A 249 -26.40 11.41 -7.80
CA GLU A 249 -25.76 11.61 -9.10
C GLU A 249 -24.53 12.49 -8.96
N ILE A 250 -23.45 12.09 -9.59
CA ILE A 250 -22.19 12.84 -9.61
C ILE A 250 -22.25 13.84 -10.77
N ALA A 251 -22.07 15.09 -10.45
CA ALA A 251 -22.05 16.16 -11.43
C ALA A 251 -20.64 16.40 -12.00
N GLY A 252 -20.51 16.60 -13.30
CA GLY A 252 -19.27 17.03 -13.92
C GLY A 252 -19.05 18.54 -13.80
N GLN A 253 -17.79 18.92 -13.57
CA GLN A 253 -17.33 20.31 -13.59
C GLN A 253 -17.35 20.86 -15.00
N GLN A 254 -17.85 22.06 -15.19
CA GLN A 254 -17.77 22.74 -16.47
C GLN A 254 -16.37 23.35 -16.67
N PRO A 255 -15.82 23.32 -17.90
CA PRO A 255 -14.53 23.94 -18.20
C PRO A 255 -14.50 25.43 -17.84
N PHE A 256 -13.40 25.91 -17.32
CA PHE A 256 -13.26 27.31 -16.89
C PHE A 256 -13.07 28.30 -18.07
N GLY A 257 -12.62 27.81 -19.22
CA GLY A 257 -12.24 28.62 -20.38
C GLY A 257 -10.91 29.34 -20.24
N LYS A 258 -10.28 29.31 -19.04
CA LYS A 258 -8.95 29.83 -18.75
C LYS A 258 -8.33 29.03 -17.60
N MET A 259 -7.02 28.92 -17.60
CA MET A 259 -6.29 28.26 -16.52
C MET A 259 -6.52 28.97 -15.16
N VAL A 260 -6.74 28.19 -14.11
CA VAL A 260 -6.79 28.67 -12.72
C VAL A 260 -5.37 28.62 -12.13
N GLU A 261 -4.99 29.65 -11.37
CA GLU A 261 -3.70 29.68 -10.67
C GLU A 261 -3.91 29.86 -9.16
N GLU A 262 -3.30 28.97 -8.37
CA GLU A 262 -3.38 29.02 -6.92
C GLU A 262 -2.00 28.83 -6.29
N SER A 263 -1.82 29.37 -5.06
CA SER A 263 -0.60 29.20 -4.27
C SER A 263 -0.98 28.84 -2.83
N HIS A 264 -0.40 27.77 -2.32
CA HIS A 264 -0.62 27.24 -0.98
C HIS A 264 0.71 26.96 -0.29
N TYR A 265 0.70 26.61 1.00
CA TYR A 265 1.90 26.40 1.80
C TYR A 265 1.92 25.01 2.43
N TYR A 266 3.12 24.44 2.54
CA TYR A 266 3.37 23.22 3.29
C TYR A 266 4.52 23.42 4.30
N PRO A 267 4.55 22.67 5.41
CA PRO A 267 5.58 22.82 6.41
C PRO A 267 6.91 22.22 5.95
N ILE A 268 8.02 22.92 6.28
CA ILE A 268 9.38 22.37 6.18
C ILE A 268 10.10 22.54 7.51
N SER A 269 11.14 21.71 7.73
CA SER A 269 12.00 21.78 8.90
C SER A 269 12.71 23.14 9.02
N GLU A 270 13.00 23.59 10.24
CA GLU A 270 13.80 24.78 10.49
C GLU A 270 15.23 24.70 9.91
N LYS A 271 15.78 23.49 9.80
CA LYS A 271 17.10 23.25 9.22
C LYS A 271 17.12 23.32 7.70
N ASP A 272 16.03 22.98 7.04
CA ASP A 272 15.96 22.96 5.60
C ASP A 272 16.04 24.37 4.99
N SER A 273 16.69 24.46 3.83
CA SER A 273 16.57 25.66 3.00
C SER A 273 15.20 25.75 2.39
N SER A 274 14.60 26.94 2.34
CA SER A 274 13.37 27.18 1.57
C SER A 274 13.62 27.43 0.09
N GLU A 275 14.88 27.60 -0.31
CA GLU A 275 15.25 27.85 -1.71
C GLU A 275 15.03 26.59 -2.56
N ASN A 276 14.38 26.75 -3.69
CA ASN A 276 14.10 25.67 -4.64
C ASN A 276 13.39 24.46 -4.00
N LYS A 277 12.44 24.72 -3.08
CA LYS A 277 11.67 23.67 -2.39
C LYS A 277 10.17 23.74 -2.71
N ALA A 278 9.77 24.52 -3.72
CA ALA A 278 8.39 24.54 -4.17
C ALA A 278 8.04 23.26 -4.93
N TYR A 279 6.74 22.91 -4.89
CA TYR A 279 6.12 22.03 -5.87
C TYR A 279 5.40 22.91 -6.89
N LEU A 280 5.58 22.62 -8.17
CA LEU A 280 4.80 23.17 -9.26
C LEU A 280 3.97 22.04 -9.85
N SER A 281 2.67 22.21 -9.94
CA SER A 281 1.75 21.22 -10.49
C SER A 281 0.88 21.83 -11.58
N TYR A 282 0.99 21.33 -12.80
CA TYR A 282 0.08 21.64 -13.88
C TYR A 282 -0.91 20.50 -14.05
N ASN A 283 -2.19 20.81 -13.88
CA ASN A 283 -3.26 19.83 -13.85
C ASN A 283 -4.31 20.19 -14.89
N PHE A 284 -4.89 19.21 -15.54
CA PHE A 284 -5.97 19.44 -16.52
C PHE A 284 -6.88 18.22 -16.65
N VAL A 285 -8.16 18.49 -16.92
CA VAL A 285 -9.17 17.44 -17.05
C VAL A 285 -9.09 16.81 -18.43
N LEU A 286 -9.10 15.47 -18.46
CA LEU A 286 -9.19 14.66 -19.67
C LEU A 286 -10.57 13.99 -19.70
N ASP A 287 -11.44 14.41 -20.61
CA ASP A 287 -12.76 13.79 -20.75
C ASP A 287 -12.65 12.48 -21.54
N ALA A 288 -12.28 11.40 -20.86
CA ALA A 288 -12.34 10.06 -21.44
C ALA A 288 -13.78 9.58 -21.56
N GLY A 289 -14.68 10.08 -20.73
CA GLY A 289 -16.06 9.66 -20.67
C GLY A 289 -16.19 8.15 -20.46
N GLN A 290 -17.17 7.53 -21.13
CA GLN A 290 -17.39 6.08 -21.14
C GLN A 290 -16.69 5.41 -22.35
N ASP A 291 -15.43 5.75 -22.60
CA ASP A 291 -14.61 5.27 -23.72
C ASP A 291 -13.32 4.60 -23.21
N ALA A 292 -13.37 3.27 -23.04
CA ALA A 292 -12.24 2.50 -22.54
C ALA A 292 -11.00 2.59 -23.44
N LYS A 293 -11.17 2.64 -24.78
CA LYS A 293 -10.05 2.82 -25.72
C LYS A 293 -9.32 4.14 -25.46
N LYS A 294 -10.08 5.22 -25.29
CA LYS A 294 -9.52 6.55 -25.01
C LYS A 294 -8.84 6.60 -23.65
N SER A 295 -9.46 6.01 -22.60
CA SER A 295 -8.87 5.92 -21.27
C SER A 295 -7.54 5.18 -21.28
N MET A 296 -7.47 4.00 -21.90
CA MET A 296 -6.23 3.26 -22.10
C MET A 296 -5.18 4.06 -22.89
N ALA A 297 -5.61 4.75 -23.95
CA ALA A 297 -4.70 5.58 -24.73
C ALA A 297 -4.10 6.74 -23.91
N PHE A 298 -4.86 7.36 -23.01
CA PHE A 298 -4.34 8.37 -22.08
C PHE A 298 -3.33 7.78 -21.09
N SER A 299 -3.54 6.55 -20.61
CA SER A 299 -2.57 5.85 -19.78
C SER A 299 -1.25 5.57 -20.53
N TYR A 300 -1.31 5.22 -21.82
CA TYR A 300 -0.09 5.03 -22.63
C TYR A 300 0.59 6.33 -22.99
N LEU A 301 -0.16 7.42 -23.17
CA LEU A 301 0.41 8.77 -23.29
C LEU A 301 1.10 9.20 -22.01
N ASP A 302 0.52 8.89 -20.84
CA ASP A 302 1.19 9.09 -19.56
C ASP A 302 2.52 8.34 -19.50
N HIS A 303 2.52 7.06 -19.85
CA HIS A 303 3.74 6.26 -19.86
C HIS A 303 4.82 6.88 -20.78
N ALA A 304 4.46 7.30 -21.98
CA ALA A 304 5.42 7.87 -22.92
C ALA A 304 5.91 9.27 -22.53
N LEU A 305 5.07 10.07 -21.88
CA LEU A 305 5.36 11.46 -21.54
C LEU A 305 5.99 11.61 -20.15
N LEU A 306 5.49 10.87 -19.12
CA LEU A 306 5.78 11.20 -17.75
C LEU A 306 6.17 9.99 -16.87
N SER A 307 5.36 8.93 -16.81
CA SER A 307 5.53 7.87 -15.82
C SER A 307 6.49 6.75 -16.24
N GLY A 308 6.67 6.53 -17.54
CA GLY A 308 7.52 5.46 -18.06
C GLY A 308 9.03 5.75 -17.94
N PRO A 309 9.86 4.70 -18.01
CA PRO A 309 11.30 4.86 -18.03
C PRO A 309 11.77 5.73 -19.21
N GLY A 310 12.41 6.85 -18.91
CA GLY A 310 12.89 7.76 -19.94
C GLY A 310 11.83 8.60 -20.62
N ALA A 311 10.64 8.72 -20.03
CA ALA A 311 9.53 9.52 -20.50
C ALA A 311 9.96 10.94 -20.90
N VAL A 312 9.57 11.37 -22.09
CA VAL A 312 10.18 12.53 -22.77
C VAL A 312 9.97 13.84 -22.03
N LEU A 313 8.80 14.09 -21.45
CA LEU A 313 8.50 15.30 -20.69
C LEU A 313 9.27 15.32 -19.37
N LYS A 314 9.29 14.19 -18.65
CA LYS A 314 10.07 14.06 -17.42
C LYS A 314 11.54 14.37 -17.66
N GLN A 315 12.14 13.81 -18.72
CA GLN A 315 13.54 14.08 -19.04
C GLN A 315 13.79 15.54 -19.38
N LYS A 316 12.96 16.17 -20.22
CA LYS A 316 13.09 17.58 -20.57
C LYS A 316 13.00 18.50 -19.35
N LEU A 317 12.10 18.21 -18.38
CA LEU A 317 11.96 18.97 -17.15
C LEU A 317 13.19 18.83 -16.24
N LEU A 318 13.67 17.60 -16.03
CA LEU A 318 14.89 17.33 -15.25
C LEU A 318 16.12 17.96 -15.89
N GLU A 319 16.28 17.85 -17.21
CA GLU A 319 17.39 18.45 -17.95
C GLU A 319 17.41 19.99 -17.91
N ALA A 320 16.25 20.62 -17.87
CA ALA A 320 16.11 22.05 -17.68
C ALA A 320 16.35 22.49 -16.21
N GLY A 321 16.54 21.54 -15.28
CA GLY A 321 16.66 21.83 -13.86
C GLY A 321 15.36 22.40 -13.28
N LEU A 322 14.21 21.96 -13.81
CA LEU A 322 12.88 22.33 -13.37
C LEU A 322 12.32 21.30 -12.36
N GLY A 323 13.13 20.92 -11.40
CA GLY A 323 12.80 19.98 -10.32
C GLY A 323 13.93 18.98 -10.06
N GLU A 324 14.03 18.48 -8.83
CA GLU A 324 14.90 17.36 -8.48
C GLU A 324 14.18 16.01 -8.72
N ASP A 325 12.84 16.00 -8.71
CA ASP A 325 11.99 14.90 -9.13
C ASP A 325 10.79 15.44 -9.92
N VAL A 326 10.32 14.64 -10.88
CA VAL A 326 9.16 14.94 -11.72
C VAL A 326 8.28 13.71 -11.75
N PHE A 327 7.01 13.87 -11.41
CA PHE A 327 6.04 12.79 -11.31
C PHE A 327 4.61 13.31 -11.59
N GLY A 328 3.61 12.49 -11.36
CA GLY A 328 2.21 12.73 -11.65
C GLY A 328 1.70 11.66 -12.60
N GLY A 329 0.85 12.03 -13.54
CA GLY A 329 0.32 11.15 -14.57
C GLY A 329 -1.19 11.24 -14.75
N TYR A 330 -1.72 10.25 -15.43
CA TYR A 330 -3.14 10.09 -15.70
C TYR A 330 -3.84 9.46 -14.50
N SER A 331 -4.95 10.08 -14.06
CA SER A 331 -5.81 9.62 -12.99
C SER A 331 -7.22 9.35 -13.51
N ASP A 332 -7.70 8.15 -13.26
CA ASP A 332 -9.05 7.66 -13.55
C ASP A 332 -9.77 7.23 -12.25
N GLY A 333 -10.86 6.49 -12.34
CA GLY A 333 -11.62 6.04 -11.17
C GLY A 333 -12.57 7.09 -10.58
N ILE A 334 -12.68 8.27 -11.24
CA ILE A 334 -13.67 9.32 -10.99
C ILE A 334 -14.39 9.68 -12.29
N LEU A 335 -15.51 10.43 -12.19
CA LEU A 335 -16.32 10.75 -13.37
C LEU A 335 -15.53 11.47 -14.48
N GLN A 336 -14.74 12.45 -14.12
CA GLN A 336 -13.90 13.23 -15.04
C GLN A 336 -12.43 12.96 -14.72
N HIS A 337 -11.79 12.19 -15.58
CA HIS A 337 -10.37 11.86 -15.44
C HIS A 337 -9.51 13.12 -15.61
N TYR A 338 -8.33 13.12 -15.05
CA TYR A 338 -7.40 14.25 -15.13
C TYR A 338 -5.95 13.80 -15.31
N PHE A 339 -5.12 14.73 -15.70
CA PHE A 339 -3.67 14.55 -15.84
C PHE A 339 -2.94 15.60 -15.00
N SER A 340 -1.89 15.19 -14.30
CA SER A 340 -1.05 16.06 -13.52
C SER A 340 0.40 15.92 -13.92
N VAL A 341 1.10 17.06 -14.04
CA VAL A 341 2.56 17.12 -14.17
C VAL A 341 3.08 17.87 -12.97
N ILE A 342 3.86 17.18 -12.13
CA ILE A 342 4.33 17.72 -10.85
C ILE A 342 5.86 17.75 -10.86
N SER A 343 6.43 18.92 -10.61
CA SER A 343 7.86 19.10 -10.33
C SER A 343 8.08 19.43 -8.87
N LYS A 344 8.97 18.69 -8.22
CA LYS A 344 9.33 18.84 -6.81
C LYS A 344 10.71 19.46 -6.66
N ASN A 345 10.89 20.27 -5.64
CA ASN A 345 12.15 20.96 -5.35
C ASN A 345 12.59 21.88 -6.50
N VAL A 346 11.75 22.83 -6.84
CA VAL A 346 11.96 23.83 -7.89
C VAL A 346 11.73 25.25 -7.37
N SER A 347 12.29 26.28 -8.02
CA SER A 347 11.98 27.68 -7.69
C SER A 347 10.58 28.05 -8.17
N GLU A 348 9.77 28.69 -7.30
CA GLU A 348 8.42 29.16 -7.67
C GLU A 348 8.44 30.17 -8.83
N GLU A 349 9.52 30.97 -8.95
CA GLU A 349 9.70 31.97 -10.00
C GLU A 349 9.78 31.35 -11.40
N ARG A 350 10.14 30.06 -11.48
CA ARG A 350 10.26 29.31 -12.74
C ARG A 350 8.94 28.66 -13.20
N ALA A 351 7.82 28.96 -12.54
CA ALA A 351 6.52 28.40 -12.91
C ALA A 351 6.11 28.68 -14.37
N GLY A 352 6.45 29.88 -14.89
CA GLY A 352 6.21 30.22 -16.30
C GLY A 352 7.06 29.38 -17.27
N GLU A 353 8.31 29.13 -16.96
CA GLU A 353 9.21 28.27 -17.74
C GLU A 353 8.77 26.80 -17.70
N PHE A 354 8.36 26.31 -16.52
CA PHE A 354 7.79 24.99 -16.33
C PHE A 354 6.58 24.75 -17.22
N LEU A 355 5.61 25.67 -17.20
CA LEU A 355 4.41 25.55 -18.02
C LEU A 355 4.74 25.63 -19.53
N GLN A 356 5.63 26.55 -19.92
CA GLN A 356 6.03 26.71 -21.32
C GLN A 356 6.68 25.42 -21.86
N LEU A 357 7.62 24.84 -21.09
CA LEU A 357 8.31 23.61 -21.49
C LEU A 357 7.31 22.43 -21.66
N ILE A 358 6.30 22.31 -20.78
CA ILE A 358 5.25 21.29 -20.91
C ILE A 358 4.47 21.49 -22.21
N GLN A 359 4.01 22.71 -22.47
CA GLN A 359 3.24 23.01 -23.68
C GLN A 359 4.08 22.80 -24.95
N ASP A 360 5.36 23.21 -24.94
CA ASP A 360 6.29 22.99 -26.06
C ASP A 360 6.54 21.49 -26.30
N CYS A 361 6.63 20.70 -25.21
CA CYS A 361 6.77 19.24 -25.31
C CYS A 361 5.52 18.58 -25.89
N PHE A 362 4.33 18.97 -25.45
CA PHE A 362 3.07 18.47 -26.03
C PHE A 362 2.90 18.87 -27.49
N LEU A 363 3.27 20.09 -27.83
CA LEU A 363 3.23 20.55 -29.25
C LEU A 363 4.19 19.74 -30.10
N ASP A 364 5.46 19.63 -29.69
CA ASP A 364 6.48 18.84 -30.39
C ASP A 364 6.03 17.40 -30.62
N ALA A 365 5.55 16.72 -29.53
CA ALA A 365 5.04 15.36 -29.61
C ALA A 365 3.81 15.24 -30.54
N SER A 366 2.93 16.22 -30.55
CA SER A 366 1.74 16.22 -31.42
C SER A 366 2.02 16.48 -32.90
N GLU A 367 3.13 17.21 -33.23
CA GLU A 367 3.49 17.60 -34.60
C GLU A 367 4.57 16.69 -35.20
N ASN A 368 5.57 16.32 -34.42
CA ASN A 368 6.71 15.52 -34.86
C ASN A 368 6.59 14.03 -34.53
N GLY A 369 5.55 13.64 -33.76
CA GLY A 369 5.27 12.27 -33.39
C GLY A 369 5.91 11.90 -32.02
N LEU A 370 5.34 10.88 -31.41
CA LEU A 370 5.88 10.18 -30.24
C LEU A 370 6.77 9.02 -30.70
N ASP A 371 7.63 8.55 -29.83
CA ASP A 371 8.32 7.28 -30.08
C ASP A 371 7.33 6.10 -30.02
N HIS A 372 6.98 5.61 -31.20
CA HIS A 372 6.04 4.49 -31.38
C HIS A 372 6.45 3.25 -30.62
N LYS A 373 7.76 2.99 -30.52
CA LYS A 373 8.30 1.86 -29.79
C LYS A 373 7.96 1.94 -28.28
N THR A 374 8.08 3.12 -27.68
CA THR A 374 7.72 3.34 -26.29
C THR A 374 6.24 3.10 -26.03
N ILE A 375 5.34 3.55 -26.93
CA ILE A 375 3.90 3.31 -26.81
C ILE A 375 3.58 1.82 -26.96
N LEU A 376 4.16 1.15 -27.97
CA LEU A 376 4.00 -0.29 -28.16
C LEU A 376 4.49 -1.09 -26.95
N ALA A 377 5.63 -0.70 -26.36
CA ALA A 377 6.17 -1.31 -25.15
C ALA A 377 5.21 -1.19 -23.97
N ALA A 378 4.60 -0.02 -23.77
CA ALA A 378 3.59 0.20 -22.75
C ALA A 378 2.35 -0.69 -22.96
N ILE A 379 1.84 -0.76 -24.17
CA ILE A 379 0.68 -1.62 -24.52
C ILE A 379 1.01 -3.10 -24.28
N HIS A 380 2.20 -3.56 -24.70
CA HIS A 380 2.63 -4.95 -24.48
C HIS A 380 2.79 -5.30 -23.01
N HIS A 381 3.35 -4.39 -22.23
CA HIS A 381 3.53 -4.59 -20.80
C HIS A 381 2.18 -4.70 -20.06
N ASP A 382 1.25 -3.80 -20.36
CA ASP A 382 -0.10 -3.82 -19.80
C ASP A 382 -0.88 -5.09 -20.20
N ALA A 383 -0.80 -5.48 -21.48
CA ALA A 383 -1.38 -6.72 -21.99
C ALA A 383 -0.79 -7.98 -21.29
N PHE A 384 0.51 -7.96 -20.96
CA PHE A 384 1.14 -9.01 -20.20
C PHE A 384 0.59 -9.06 -18.77
N GLN A 385 0.52 -7.92 -18.07
CA GLN A 385 0.00 -7.84 -16.70
C GLN A 385 -1.46 -8.29 -16.63
N TYR A 386 -2.28 -7.87 -17.58
CA TYR A 386 -3.67 -8.29 -17.68
C TYR A 386 -3.80 -9.82 -17.83
N LYS A 387 -2.97 -10.43 -18.68
CA LYS A 387 -2.94 -11.89 -18.89
C LYS A 387 -2.45 -12.64 -17.65
N GLU A 388 -1.38 -12.19 -17.01
CA GLU A 388 -0.83 -12.82 -15.80
C GLU A 388 -1.83 -12.72 -14.64
N ALA A 389 -2.50 -11.56 -14.52
CA ALA A 389 -3.46 -11.23 -13.47
C ALA A 389 -2.89 -11.50 -12.06
N ASP A 390 -1.65 -11.08 -11.84
CA ASP A 390 -0.97 -11.13 -10.54
C ASP A 390 -1.13 -9.79 -9.83
N TYR A 391 -2.08 -9.73 -8.92
CA TYR A 391 -2.34 -8.54 -8.09
C TYR A 391 -1.77 -8.67 -6.66
N GLY A 392 -0.77 -9.51 -6.47
CA GLY A 392 -0.14 -9.76 -5.18
C GLY A 392 -1.11 -10.34 -4.15
N SER A 393 -1.34 -9.64 -3.05
CA SER A 393 -2.28 -10.06 -2.00
C SER A 393 -3.72 -9.60 -2.23
N THR A 394 -3.98 -8.77 -3.25
CA THR A 394 -5.33 -8.27 -3.53
C THR A 394 -6.13 -9.32 -4.30
N PRO A 395 -7.34 -9.71 -3.83
CA PRO A 395 -8.19 -10.64 -4.56
C PRO A 395 -8.55 -10.12 -5.96
N LYS A 396 -8.46 -10.98 -6.99
CA LYS A 396 -8.82 -10.61 -8.38
C LYS A 396 -10.23 -10.05 -8.48
N GLY A 397 -11.18 -10.67 -7.78
CA GLY A 397 -12.57 -10.23 -7.77
C GLY A 397 -12.75 -8.82 -7.19
N LEU A 398 -11.88 -8.38 -6.28
CA LEU A 398 -11.89 -7.00 -5.80
C LEU A 398 -11.42 -6.02 -6.87
N VAL A 399 -10.31 -6.33 -7.55
CA VAL A 399 -9.81 -5.50 -8.68
C VAL A 399 -10.89 -5.36 -9.75
N TYR A 400 -11.49 -6.47 -10.16
CA TYR A 400 -12.55 -6.45 -11.17
C TYR A 400 -13.83 -5.75 -10.68
N SER A 401 -14.12 -5.80 -9.38
CA SER A 401 -15.24 -5.05 -8.80
C SER A 401 -15.02 -3.55 -8.87
N LEU A 402 -13.81 -3.08 -8.54
CA LEU A 402 -13.47 -1.65 -8.63
C LEU A 402 -13.48 -1.16 -10.08
N ASN A 403 -12.84 -1.90 -11.00
CA ASN A 403 -12.86 -1.57 -12.43
C ASN A 403 -14.29 -1.53 -13.00
N ALA A 404 -15.18 -2.41 -12.53
CA ALA A 404 -16.58 -2.38 -12.93
C ALA A 404 -17.30 -1.11 -12.42
N LEU A 405 -16.99 -0.65 -11.20
CA LEU A 405 -17.57 0.57 -10.64
C LEU A 405 -17.12 1.83 -11.39
N ASP A 406 -15.91 1.88 -11.95
CA ASP A 406 -15.37 3.05 -12.66
C ASP A 406 -16.15 3.44 -13.93
N SER A 407 -17.01 2.56 -14.42
CA SER A 407 -18.00 2.88 -15.46
C SER A 407 -19.44 2.81 -14.94
N TRP A 408 -19.76 1.75 -14.20
CA TRP A 408 -21.13 1.44 -13.80
C TRP A 408 -21.72 2.46 -12.84
N LEU A 409 -20.90 3.03 -11.99
CA LEU A 409 -21.30 4.09 -11.04
C LEU A 409 -21.86 5.32 -11.78
N TYR A 410 -21.37 5.62 -12.96
CA TYR A 410 -21.74 6.77 -13.79
C TYR A 410 -22.72 6.42 -14.92
N GLY A 411 -23.34 5.23 -14.88
CA GLY A 411 -24.36 4.79 -15.82
C GLY A 411 -23.83 4.05 -17.06
N GLY A 412 -22.54 3.75 -17.10
CA GLY A 412 -21.91 2.90 -18.12
C GLY A 412 -22.14 1.42 -17.91
N LYS A 413 -21.56 0.60 -18.77
CA LYS A 413 -21.61 -0.87 -18.66
C LYS A 413 -20.58 -1.36 -17.66
N PRO A 414 -20.92 -2.27 -16.71
CA PRO A 414 -19.98 -2.74 -15.68
C PRO A 414 -18.77 -3.50 -16.24
N TRP A 415 -18.80 -3.96 -17.47
CA TRP A 415 -17.69 -4.66 -18.10
C TRP A 415 -16.83 -3.79 -19.02
N LEU A 416 -17.09 -2.48 -19.09
CA LEU A 416 -16.39 -1.57 -19.99
C LEU A 416 -14.86 -1.63 -19.81
N TYR A 417 -14.38 -1.68 -18.59
CA TYR A 417 -12.96 -1.77 -18.24
C TYR A 417 -12.51 -3.19 -17.89
N LEU A 418 -13.37 -4.21 -18.09
CA LEU A 418 -13.01 -5.61 -17.91
C LEU A 418 -12.64 -6.32 -19.20
N GLU A 419 -13.02 -5.77 -20.37
CA GLU A 419 -12.71 -6.29 -21.70
C GLU A 419 -11.55 -5.50 -22.30
N ALA A 420 -10.35 -6.03 -22.31
CA ALA A 420 -9.16 -5.30 -22.76
C ALA A 420 -8.45 -5.94 -23.96
N GLU A 421 -8.55 -7.28 -24.17
CA GLU A 421 -7.74 -7.97 -25.20
C GLU A 421 -7.94 -7.43 -26.62
N ALA A 422 -9.17 -7.11 -26.99
CA ALA A 422 -9.46 -6.53 -28.29
C ALA A 422 -8.93 -5.09 -28.43
N LEU A 423 -8.99 -4.32 -27.32
CA LEU A 423 -8.50 -2.94 -27.28
C LEU A 423 -6.98 -2.87 -27.40
N TYR A 424 -6.24 -3.81 -26.81
CA TYR A 424 -4.79 -3.89 -26.99
C TYR A 424 -4.41 -4.04 -28.45
N LYS A 425 -5.05 -4.96 -29.18
CA LYS A 425 -4.81 -5.17 -30.61
C LYS A 425 -5.14 -3.93 -31.45
N GLU A 426 -6.28 -3.32 -31.17
CA GLU A 426 -6.72 -2.11 -31.84
C GLU A 426 -5.76 -0.94 -31.59
N LEU A 427 -5.36 -0.71 -30.32
CA LEU A 427 -4.44 0.36 -29.94
C LEU A 427 -3.04 0.17 -30.54
N MET A 428 -2.53 -1.06 -30.64
CA MET A 428 -1.29 -1.36 -31.34
C MET A 428 -1.35 -0.97 -32.82
N GLU A 429 -2.49 -1.24 -33.49
CA GLU A 429 -2.68 -0.84 -34.88
C GLU A 429 -2.84 0.68 -35.07
N GLU A 430 -3.29 1.39 -34.04
CA GLU A 430 -3.48 2.85 -34.07
C GLU A 430 -2.17 3.63 -33.86
N VAL A 431 -1.11 3.01 -33.36
CA VAL A 431 0.19 3.66 -33.11
C VAL A 431 0.73 4.31 -34.41
N ASP A 432 0.73 3.58 -35.53
CA ASP A 432 1.26 4.08 -36.78
C ASP A 432 0.26 4.98 -37.55
N LYS A 433 -0.96 5.22 -37.03
CA LYS A 433 -2.00 6.00 -37.70
C LYS A 433 -2.16 7.43 -37.16
N GLY A 434 -1.31 7.83 -36.19
CA GLY A 434 -1.32 9.15 -35.56
C GLY A 434 -2.47 9.38 -34.58
N TYR A 435 -3.02 8.29 -33.99
CA TYR A 435 -4.12 8.39 -33.05
C TYR A 435 -3.69 9.06 -31.73
N PHE A 436 -2.52 8.73 -31.23
CA PHE A 436 -1.98 9.29 -29.98
C PHE A 436 -1.62 10.77 -30.14
N GLU A 437 -1.05 11.16 -31.27
CA GLU A 437 -0.74 12.55 -31.59
C GLU A 437 -2.02 13.39 -31.73
N LYS A 438 -3.08 12.81 -32.29
CA LYS A 438 -4.39 13.46 -32.36
C LYS A 438 -4.95 13.70 -30.93
N LEU A 439 -4.86 12.73 -30.04
CA LEU A 439 -5.30 12.89 -28.63
C LEU A 439 -4.51 13.98 -27.91
N LEU A 440 -3.19 14.05 -28.11
CA LEU A 440 -2.37 15.13 -27.57
C LEU A 440 -2.86 16.50 -28.05
N LYS A 441 -3.13 16.63 -29.35
CA LYS A 441 -3.59 17.89 -29.94
C LYS A 441 -4.96 18.31 -29.44
N GLU A 442 -5.89 17.35 -29.27
CA GLU A 442 -7.26 17.64 -28.84
C GLU A 442 -7.39 17.88 -27.32
N TYR A 443 -6.64 17.18 -26.49
CA TYR A 443 -6.88 17.12 -25.05
C TYR A 443 -5.77 17.73 -24.20
N PHE A 444 -4.52 17.75 -24.65
CA PHE A 444 -3.38 18.21 -23.84
C PHE A 444 -3.00 19.66 -24.16
N LEU A 445 -3.04 20.04 -25.42
CA LEU A 445 -2.67 21.40 -25.82
C LEU A 445 -3.77 22.42 -25.49
N ASN A 446 -3.38 23.48 -24.77
CA ASN A 446 -4.26 24.60 -24.43
C ASN A 446 -5.61 24.14 -23.82
N ASN A 447 -5.54 23.15 -22.93
CA ASN A 447 -6.73 22.58 -22.32
C ASN A 447 -7.51 23.68 -21.55
N PRO A 448 -8.81 23.90 -21.87
CA PRO A 448 -9.62 24.98 -21.29
C PRO A 448 -10.01 24.71 -19.83
N HIS A 449 -9.73 23.51 -19.30
CA HIS A 449 -10.07 23.08 -17.96
C HIS A 449 -8.78 22.64 -17.24
N SER A 450 -7.99 23.61 -16.85
CA SER A 450 -6.66 23.40 -16.28
C SER A 450 -6.36 24.30 -15.09
N SER A 451 -5.42 23.88 -14.25
CA SER A 451 -4.90 24.64 -13.12
C SER A 451 -3.38 24.56 -13.04
N LEU A 452 -2.76 25.64 -12.52
CA LEU A 452 -1.37 25.70 -12.14
C LEU A 452 -1.28 25.96 -10.64
N LEU A 453 -0.83 24.98 -9.89
CA LEU A 453 -0.66 25.07 -8.45
C LEU A 453 0.81 25.30 -8.08
N ARG A 454 1.02 26.16 -7.09
CA ARG A 454 2.30 26.36 -6.41
C ARG A 454 2.13 25.97 -4.95
N LEU A 455 2.79 24.90 -4.52
CA LEU A 455 2.83 24.55 -3.11
C LEU A 455 4.19 24.96 -2.55
N LEU A 456 4.19 25.98 -1.69
CA LEU A 456 5.37 26.70 -1.25
C LEU A 456 5.86 26.26 0.13
N PRO A 457 7.17 26.10 0.34
CA PRO A 457 7.70 25.73 1.64
C PRO A 457 7.54 26.86 2.66
N LYS A 458 7.13 26.53 3.88
CA LYS A 458 7.03 27.50 4.97
C LYS A 458 7.52 26.91 6.28
N LYS A 459 8.59 27.51 6.83
CA LYS A 459 9.11 27.17 8.16
C LYS A 459 8.13 27.58 9.25
N GLY A 460 8.03 26.76 10.31
CA GLY A 460 7.18 27.03 11.47
C GLY A 460 5.66 26.99 11.16
N LEU A 461 5.25 26.46 10.00
CA LEU A 461 3.82 26.43 9.63
C LEU A 461 3.02 25.50 10.55
N THR A 462 3.58 24.37 10.90
CA THR A 462 2.95 23.40 11.82
C THR A 462 2.73 24.03 13.18
N GLU A 463 3.77 24.64 13.75
CA GLU A 463 3.72 25.32 15.05
C GLU A 463 2.70 26.48 15.03
N GLN A 464 2.71 27.29 13.97
CA GLN A 464 1.74 28.38 13.80
C GLN A 464 0.28 27.88 13.76
N LYS A 465 0.03 26.78 13.03
CA LYS A 465 -1.31 26.17 12.98
C LYS A 465 -1.72 25.60 14.34
N GLU A 466 -0.81 24.91 15.03
CA GLU A 466 -1.08 24.35 16.37
C GLU A 466 -1.31 25.44 17.41
N GLU A 467 -0.53 26.51 17.40
CA GLU A 467 -0.69 27.66 18.30
C GLU A 467 -2.03 28.34 18.07
N LYS A 468 -2.36 28.64 16.81
CA LYS A 468 -3.65 29.22 16.42
C LYS A 468 -4.82 28.36 16.89
N LEU A 469 -4.79 27.04 16.61
CA LEU A 469 -5.81 26.12 17.06
C LEU A 469 -5.91 26.09 18.59
N SER A 470 -4.78 26.07 19.29
CA SER A 470 -4.73 26.11 20.76
C SER A 470 -5.35 27.39 21.31
N GLU A 471 -5.06 28.56 20.73
CA GLU A 471 -5.66 29.85 21.12
C GLU A 471 -7.17 29.85 20.88
N GLU A 472 -7.63 29.39 19.71
CA GLU A 472 -9.07 29.30 19.39
C GLU A 472 -9.81 28.37 20.36
N LEU A 473 -9.25 27.21 20.67
CA LEU A 473 -9.82 26.26 21.62
C LEU A 473 -9.81 26.82 23.05
N GLN A 474 -8.75 27.53 23.44
CA GLN A 474 -8.68 28.19 24.75
C GLN A 474 -9.74 29.30 24.88
N ALA A 475 -9.90 30.12 23.85
CA ALA A 475 -10.95 31.15 23.81
C ALA A 475 -12.36 30.51 23.89
N ARG A 476 -12.57 29.42 23.16
CA ARG A 476 -13.82 28.64 23.20
C ARG A 476 -14.08 28.04 24.59
N TRP A 477 -13.02 27.47 25.21
CA TRP A 477 -13.12 26.97 26.58
C TRP A 477 -13.50 28.03 27.60
N GLN A 478 -12.94 29.24 27.46
CA GLN A 478 -13.32 30.37 28.34
C GLN A 478 -14.78 30.80 28.14
N ALA A 479 -15.27 30.78 26.90
CA ALA A 479 -16.62 31.15 26.54
C ALA A 479 -17.69 30.13 26.97
N PHE A 480 -17.33 28.85 27.17
CA PHE A 480 -18.26 27.81 27.60
C PHE A 480 -18.80 28.10 29.03
N SER A 481 -20.08 27.88 29.20
CA SER A 481 -20.74 27.88 30.51
C SER A 481 -20.17 26.77 31.41
N PRO A 482 -20.37 26.90 32.75
CA PRO A 482 -20.02 25.80 33.68
C PRO A 482 -20.66 24.46 33.31
N GLU A 483 -21.93 24.49 32.83
CA GLU A 483 -22.67 23.32 32.41
C GLU A 483 -22.06 22.67 31.16
N GLU A 484 -21.62 23.45 30.18
CA GLU A 484 -20.95 22.94 28.96
C GLU A 484 -19.59 22.32 29.30
N LYS A 485 -18.80 22.97 30.16
CA LYS A 485 -17.52 22.42 30.64
C LYS A 485 -17.70 21.10 31.38
N GLU A 486 -18.71 21.00 32.19
CA GLU A 486 -19.02 19.77 32.93
C GLU A 486 -19.52 18.67 31.97
N LYS A 487 -20.31 19.04 30.96
CA LYS A 487 -20.74 18.11 29.91
C LYS A 487 -19.55 17.52 29.15
N ILE A 488 -18.54 18.31 28.78
CA ILE A 488 -17.34 17.84 28.09
C ILE A 488 -16.57 16.83 28.96
N LYS A 489 -16.39 17.12 30.25
CA LYS A 489 -15.75 16.19 31.18
C LYS A 489 -16.52 14.88 31.31
N LYS A 490 -17.84 14.97 31.43
CA LYS A 490 -18.72 13.80 31.54
C LYS A 490 -18.70 12.97 30.27
N VAL A 491 -18.72 13.59 29.08
CA VAL A 491 -18.58 12.90 27.79
C VAL A 491 -17.26 12.14 27.73
N LYS A 492 -16.16 12.75 28.17
CA LYS A 492 -14.85 12.07 28.24
C LYS A 492 -14.89 10.85 29.16
N GLU A 493 -15.49 10.97 30.34
CA GLU A 493 -15.61 9.85 31.29
C GLU A 493 -16.51 8.74 30.74
N GLU A 494 -17.63 9.08 30.14
CA GLU A 494 -18.57 8.14 29.53
C GLU A 494 -17.93 7.40 28.34
N LEU A 495 -17.17 8.11 27.51
CA LEU A 495 -16.47 7.53 26.38
C LEU A 495 -15.34 6.59 26.85
N THR A 496 -14.59 7.02 27.87
CA THR A 496 -13.54 6.17 28.47
C THR A 496 -14.15 4.89 29.04
N LEU A 497 -15.27 5.00 29.77
CA LEU A 497 -15.97 3.83 30.29
C LEU A 497 -16.51 2.92 29.17
N TYR A 498 -17.09 3.52 28.13
CA TYR A 498 -17.57 2.79 26.96
C TYR A 498 -16.44 1.99 26.31
N GLN A 499 -15.28 2.62 26.09
CA GLN A 499 -14.09 1.96 25.51
C GLN A 499 -13.54 0.83 26.39
N GLN A 500 -13.58 0.97 27.72
CA GLN A 500 -13.12 -0.04 28.67
C GLN A 500 -14.08 -1.20 28.89
N THR A 501 -15.38 -0.99 28.64
CA THR A 501 -16.40 -2.05 28.82
C THR A 501 -16.21 -3.13 27.74
N GLU A 502 -16.18 -4.38 28.11
CA GLU A 502 -16.09 -5.52 27.19
C GLU A 502 -17.45 -5.84 26.53
N ASN A 503 -17.44 -6.52 25.39
CA ASN A 503 -18.65 -7.04 24.78
C ASN A 503 -19.26 -8.11 25.71
N THR A 504 -20.60 -8.15 25.81
CA THR A 504 -21.26 -9.19 26.57
C THR A 504 -21.14 -10.56 25.87
N GLU A 505 -21.21 -11.64 26.64
CA GLU A 505 -21.21 -12.99 26.06
C GLU A 505 -22.38 -13.21 25.07
N GLU A 506 -23.54 -12.61 25.36
CA GLU A 506 -24.70 -12.66 24.49
C GLU A 506 -24.41 -11.98 23.15
N ALA A 507 -23.78 -10.82 23.16
CA ALA A 507 -23.38 -10.11 21.94
C ALA A 507 -22.32 -10.90 21.16
N LEU A 508 -21.30 -11.44 21.82
CA LEU A 508 -20.26 -12.27 21.18
C LEU A 508 -20.82 -13.53 20.50
N LYS A 509 -21.90 -14.11 21.07
CA LYS A 509 -22.56 -15.30 20.50
C LYS A 509 -23.42 -15.00 19.26
N THR A 510 -23.69 -13.72 18.95
CA THR A 510 -24.43 -13.36 17.73
C THR A 510 -23.56 -13.50 16.48
N LEU A 511 -22.24 -13.33 16.61
CA LEU A 511 -21.35 -13.52 15.47
C LEU A 511 -21.26 -15.00 15.08
N PRO A 512 -21.41 -15.32 13.81
CA PRO A 512 -21.19 -16.67 13.31
C PRO A 512 -19.70 -17.02 13.41
N VAL A 513 -19.40 -18.15 14.05
CA VAL A 513 -18.01 -18.56 14.32
C VAL A 513 -17.71 -19.86 13.55
N LEU A 514 -16.52 -19.91 12.98
CA LEU A 514 -15.92 -21.15 12.49
C LEU A 514 -15.34 -21.95 13.65
N SER A 515 -15.11 -23.23 13.44
CA SER A 515 -14.42 -24.11 14.38
C SER A 515 -13.09 -24.57 13.82
N ARG A 516 -12.15 -24.99 14.68
CA ARG A 516 -10.87 -25.58 14.23
C ARG A 516 -11.06 -26.78 13.30
N LYS A 517 -12.25 -27.45 13.34
CA LYS A 517 -12.61 -28.57 12.46
C LYS A 517 -12.91 -28.15 11.03
N ASP A 518 -13.26 -26.89 10.83
CA ASP A 518 -13.51 -26.30 9.51
C ASP A 518 -12.20 -25.96 8.77
N ILE A 519 -11.04 -26.19 9.41
CA ILE A 519 -9.70 -25.83 8.93
C ILE A 519 -8.91 -27.08 8.52
N LYS A 520 -8.24 -27.03 7.38
CA LYS A 520 -7.31 -28.07 6.92
C LYS A 520 -6.09 -28.13 7.85
N ARG A 521 -5.76 -29.34 8.34
CA ARG A 521 -4.54 -29.53 9.17
C ARG A 521 -3.26 -29.51 8.35
N GLU A 522 -3.31 -29.91 7.09
CA GLU A 522 -2.13 -29.95 6.23
C GLU A 522 -1.64 -28.54 5.92
N ALA A 523 -0.36 -28.30 6.15
CA ALA A 523 0.30 -27.04 5.79
C ALA A 523 0.53 -26.94 4.27
N GLU A 524 0.36 -25.75 3.71
CA GLU A 524 0.81 -25.47 2.35
C GLU A 524 2.35 -25.62 2.30
N SER A 525 2.85 -26.27 1.28
CA SER A 525 4.29 -26.46 1.06
C SER A 525 4.69 -25.86 -0.28
N TYR A 526 5.94 -25.41 -0.36
CA TYR A 526 6.52 -24.77 -1.54
C TYR A 526 7.66 -25.61 -2.07
N PRO A 527 7.35 -26.71 -2.81
CA PRO A 527 8.35 -27.66 -3.27
C PRO A 527 9.29 -27.02 -4.29
N TYR A 528 10.55 -27.32 -4.14
CA TYR A 528 11.59 -26.96 -5.09
C TYR A 528 12.42 -28.20 -5.46
N GLN A 529 13.14 -28.10 -6.56
CA GLN A 529 14.06 -29.14 -7.05
C GLN A 529 15.43 -28.52 -7.30
N GLU A 530 16.49 -29.19 -6.83
CA GLU A 530 17.84 -28.79 -7.16
C GLU A 530 18.29 -29.54 -8.42
N GLU A 531 18.67 -28.79 -9.42
CA GLU A 531 19.21 -29.29 -10.67
C GLU A 531 20.57 -28.63 -11.00
N SER A 532 21.15 -29.03 -12.12
CA SER A 532 22.35 -28.39 -12.63
C SER A 532 22.13 -27.90 -14.05
N LEU A 533 22.50 -26.65 -14.31
CA LEU A 533 22.56 -26.07 -15.63
C LEU A 533 24.05 -25.84 -16.00
N GLY A 534 24.61 -26.75 -16.78
CA GLY A 534 26.05 -26.78 -16.99
C GLY A 534 26.80 -27.15 -15.70
N ASN A 535 27.67 -26.26 -15.23
CA ASN A 535 28.41 -26.42 -13.97
C ASN A 535 27.78 -25.65 -12.79
N ARG A 536 26.54 -25.14 -12.94
CA ARG A 536 25.88 -24.29 -11.98
C ARG A 536 24.68 -24.97 -11.35
N LYS A 537 24.43 -24.61 -10.09
CA LYS A 537 23.22 -24.98 -9.38
C LYS A 537 22.05 -24.19 -9.94
N LEU A 538 20.93 -24.86 -10.12
CA LEU A 538 19.65 -24.30 -10.54
C LEU A 538 18.56 -24.77 -9.58
N ILE A 539 17.78 -23.82 -9.06
CA ILE A 539 16.61 -24.12 -8.25
C ILE A 539 15.37 -24.00 -9.12
N LEU A 540 14.63 -25.10 -9.28
CA LEU A 540 13.38 -25.13 -10.01
C LEU A 540 12.19 -25.10 -9.02
N VAL A 541 11.23 -24.20 -9.25
CA VAL A 541 9.99 -24.11 -8.49
C VAL A 541 8.81 -24.14 -9.47
N PRO A 542 8.34 -25.34 -9.87
CA PRO A 542 7.24 -25.47 -10.82
C PRO A 542 5.93 -24.90 -10.27
N GLY A 543 5.13 -24.27 -11.11
CA GLY A 543 3.82 -23.73 -10.73
C GLY A 543 2.91 -23.49 -11.93
N ASP A 544 1.61 -23.38 -11.68
CA ASP A 544 0.64 -22.99 -12.71
C ASP A 544 0.63 -21.46 -12.84
N SER A 545 1.33 -20.96 -13.85
CA SER A 545 1.54 -19.52 -14.13
C SER A 545 0.86 -19.07 -15.43
N LYS A 546 -0.07 -19.84 -15.97
CA LYS A 546 -0.76 -19.53 -17.24
C LYS A 546 0.22 -19.31 -18.42
N GLY A 547 1.32 -20.08 -18.47
CA GLY A 547 2.33 -19.98 -19.52
C GLY A 547 3.35 -18.85 -19.33
N VAL A 548 3.58 -18.40 -18.11
CA VAL A 548 4.65 -17.47 -17.75
C VAL A 548 5.80 -18.22 -17.11
N LEU A 549 7.01 -17.99 -17.59
CA LEU A 549 8.27 -18.43 -16.99
C LEU A 549 8.82 -17.30 -16.10
N TYR A 550 9.14 -17.59 -14.85
CA TYR A 550 9.90 -16.72 -13.97
C TYR A 550 11.35 -17.13 -13.98
N LEU A 551 12.24 -16.22 -14.38
CA LEU A 551 13.69 -16.44 -14.36
C LEU A 551 14.31 -15.49 -13.36
N ARG A 552 15.11 -16.01 -12.42
CA ARG A 552 15.82 -15.23 -11.41
C ARG A 552 17.30 -15.54 -11.37
N LEU A 553 18.13 -14.50 -11.49
CA LEU A 553 19.56 -14.53 -11.25
C LEU A 553 19.84 -13.86 -9.90
N GLN A 554 20.47 -14.57 -8.97
CA GLN A 554 20.81 -14.06 -7.65
C GLN A 554 22.30 -13.99 -7.45
N PHE A 555 22.81 -12.82 -7.06
CA PHE A 555 24.21 -12.62 -6.74
C PHE A 555 24.37 -12.38 -5.24
N HIS A 556 25.11 -13.25 -4.57
CA HIS A 556 25.35 -13.17 -3.13
C HIS A 556 26.23 -11.99 -2.78
N THR A 557 25.90 -11.31 -1.65
CA THR A 557 26.59 -10.09 -1.21
C THR A 557 27.67 -10.32 -0.16
N ASP A 558 27.99 -11.59 0.13
CA ASP A 558 29.02 -11.95 1.12
C ASP A 558 30.35 -11.24 0.87
N GLY A 559 31.03 -10.81 1.94
CA GLY A 559 32.30 -10.09 1.86
C GLY A 559 32.22 -8.66 1.31
N LEU A 560 31.02 -8.10 1.10
CA LEU A 560 30.84 -6.66 0.93
C LEU A 560 30.87 -5.94 2.28
N SER A 561 31.47 -4.76 2.34
CA SER A 561 31.38 -3.87 3.49
C SER A 561 29.98 -3.21 3.57
N GLU A 562 29.64 -2.65 4.73
CA GLU A 562 28.40 -1.88 4.92
C GLU A 562 28.26 -0.72 3.94
N GLU A 563 29.37 0.01 3.72
CA GLU A 563 29.43 1.07 2.72
C GLU A 563 29.19 0.52 1.30
N GLU A 564 29.80 -0.63 0.94
CA GLU A 564 29.58 -1.27 -0.35
C GLU A 564 28.12 -1.75 -0.53
N LEU A 565 27.42 -2.12 0.55
CA LEU A 565 25.99 -2.46 0.49
C LEU A 565 25.13 -1.23 0.12
N SER A 566 25.44 -0.05 0.69
CA SER A 566 24.74 1.18 0.33
C SER A 566 25.02 1.59 -1.12
N TYR A 567 26.27 1.47 -1.59
CA TYR A 567 26.58 1.63 -3.01
C TYR A 567 25.90 0.60 -3.91
N LEU A 568 25.74 -0.64 -3.43
CA LEU A 568 25.03 -1.69 -4.18
C LEU A 568 23.53 -1.36 -4.31
N SER A 569 22.93 -0.78 -3.29
CA SER A 569 21.55 -0.30 -3.37
C SER A 569 21.40 0.84 -4.39
N PHE A 570 22.37 1.73 -4.46
CA PHE A 570 22.38 2.78 -5.49
C PHE A 570 22.65 2.19 -6.88
N LEU A 571 23.59 1.26 -7.02
CA LEU A 571 23.87 0.53 -8.27
C LEU A 571 22.61 -0.19 -8.79
N LYS A 572 21.86 -0.84 -7.90
CA LYS A 572 20.55 -1.43 -8.22
C LYS A 572 19.62 -0.43 -8.90
N THR A 573 19.57 0.80 -8.41
CA THR A 573 18.74 1.86 -8.99
C THR A 573 19.25 2.32 -10.36
N CYS A 574 20.56 2.16 -10.63
CA CYS A 574 21.16 2.52 -11.91
C CYS A 574 20.93 1.45 -13.01
N LEU A 575 20.69 0.18 -12.62
CA LEU A 575 20.52 -0.92 -13.60
C LEU A 575 19.28 -0.64 -14.49
N ALA A 576 19.49 -0.74 -15.80
CA ALA A 576 18.55 -0.41 -16.86
C ALA A 576 18.08 1.07 -16.92
N TYR A 577 18.57 1.93 -16.04
CA TYR A 577 18.30 3.39 -16.08
C TYR A 577 19.53 4.23 -16.46
N MET A 578 20.66 3.57 -16.75
CA MET A 578 21.84 4.15 -17.41
C MET A 578 21.92 3.64 -18.83
N ASP A 579 22.58 4.40 -19.71
CA ASP A 579 22.89 3.92 -21.06
C ASP A 579 23.79 2.67 -21.00
N THR A 580 23.68 1.82 -22.00
CA THR A 580 24.63 0.73 -22.25
C THR A 580 25.51 1.07 -23.44
N GLU A 581 26.48 0.21 -23.74
CA GLU A 581 27.30 0.37 -24.96
C GLU A 581 26.49 0.39 -26.27
N ASN A 582 25.31 -0.28 -26.27
CA ASN A 582 24.51 -0.47 -27.50
C ASN A 582 23.17 0.27 -27.48
N TYR A 583 22.66 0.66 -26.32
CA TYR A 583 21.36 1.26 -26.18
C TYR A 583 21.40 2.53 -25.31
N ARG A 584 20.60 3.53 -25.67
CA ARG A 584 20.15 4.53 -24.69
C ARG A 584 19.20 3.86 -23.71
N PHE A 585 19.18 4.31 -22.47
CA PHE A 585 18.37 3.69 -21.42
C PHE A 585 16.86 3.69 -21.75
N GLN A 586 16.35 4.72 -22.45
CA GLN A 586 14.95 4.77 -22.89
C GLN A 586 14.64 3.64 -23.87
N ASP A 587 15.48 3.51 -24.92
CA ASP A 587 15.34 2.46 -25.95
C ASP A 587 15.49 1.08 -25.34
N PHE A 588 16.37 0.92 -24.34
CA PHE A 588 16.62 -0.34 -23.65
C PHE A 588 15.40 -0.78 -22.83
N ASN A 589 14.78 0.13 -22.08
CA ASN A 589 13.57 -0.19 -21.35
C ASN A 589 12.41 -0.55 -22.29
N SER A 590 12.25 0.16 -23.40
CA SER A 590 11.24 -0.17 -24.41
C SER A 590 11.46 -1.58 -24.98
N GLU A 591 12.71 -1.97 -25.29
CA GLU A 591 13.02 -3.34 -25.72
C GLU A 591 12.62 -4.38 -24.67
N ILE A 592 12.97 -4.15 -23.41
CA ILE A 592 12.63 -5.08 -22.32
C ILE A 592 11.09 -5.27 -22.25
N TYR A 593 10.30 -4.19 -22.26
CA TYR A 593 8.84 -4.28 -22.17
C TYR A 593 8.16 -4.84 -23.42
N LEU A 594 8.75 -4.68 -24.61
CA LEU A 594 8.25 -5.32 -25.82
C LEU A 594 8.33 -6.84 -25.79
N HIS A 595 9.36 -7.38 -25.13
CA HIS A 595 9.69 -8.80 -25.19
C HIS A 595 9.49 -9.54 -23.88
N THR A 596 9.19 -8.84 -22.79
CA THR A 596 9.05 -9.46 -21.45
C THR A 596 7.87 -8.85 -20.71
N GLY A 597 7.41 -9.53 -19.66
CA GLY A 597 6.47 -8.95 -18.68
C GLY A 597 7.13 -7.93 -17.74
N GLY A 598 8.30 -7.42 -18.12
CA GLY A 598 9.11 -6.54 -17.31
C GLY A 598 10.24 -7.27 -16.58
N PHE A 599 11.11 -6.47 -15.99
CA PHE A 599 12.17 -6.95 -15.10
C PHE A 599 12.06 -6.25 -13.75
N SER A 600 12.61 -6.88 -12.72
CA SER A 600 12.81 -6.23 -11.44
C SER A 600 14.19 -6.54 -10.89
N VAL A 601 14.73 -5.59 -10.13
CA VAL A 601 15.99 -5.78 -9.38
C VAL A 601 15.68 -5.58 -7.91
N ASP A 602 15.93 -6.61 -7.11
CA ASP A 602 15.70 -6.59 -5.67
C ASP A 602 17.02 -6.83 -4.91
N LEU A 603 17.12 -6.20 -3.74
CA LEU A 603 18.23 -6.40 -2.83
C LEU A 603 17.63 -6.77 -1.46
N THR A 604 17.85 -7.99 -1.02
CA THR A 604 17.21 -8.55 0.16
C THR A 604 18.14 -9.48 0.93
N ALA A 605 17.76 -9.80 2.16
CA ALA A 605 18.48 -10.73 3.02
C ALA A 605 17.53 -11.83 3.53
N TYR A 606 17.95 -13.06 3.40
CA TYR A 606 17.28 -14.25 3.94
C TYR A 606 17.95 -14.63 5.26
N PRO A 607 17.23 -14.58 6.39
CA PRO A 607 17.78 -15.01 7.67
C PRO A 607 17.97 -16.53 7.69
N ASP A 608 19.02 -17.00 8.32
CA ASP A 608 19.19 -18.40 8.66
C ASP A 608 18.34 -18.70 9.92
N PHE A 609 17.50 -19.72 9.85
CA PHE A 609 16.63 -20.09 10.98
C PHE A 609 17.31 -21.05 11.96
N VAL A 610 18.46 -21.58 11.62
CA VAL A 610 19.29 -22.46 12.46
C VAL A 610 20.40 -21.66 13.15
N GLU A 611 21.22 -20.98 12.35
CA GLU A 611 22.31 -20.12 12.85
C GLU A 611 21.94 -18.63 12.76
N LYS A 612 21.50 -18.09 13.79
CA LYS A 612 20.74 -16.82 13.95
C LYS A 612 21.56 -15.55 13.79
N ASP A 613 22.88 -15.64 13.85
CA ASP A 613 23.82 -14.57 13.53
C ASP A 613 24.21 -14.56 12.05
N ARG A 614 23.60 -15.43 11.24
CA ARG A 614 23.85 -15.57 9.81
C ARG A 614 22.67 -15.09 8.97
N TYR A 615 22.99 -14.66 7.79
CA TYR A 615 22.03 -14.34 6.74
C TYR A 615 22.65 -14.52 5.36
N THR A 616 21.83 -14.72 4.36
CA THR A 616 22.21 -14.70 2.96
C THR A 616 21.65 -13.43 2.31
N GLY A 617 22.55 -12.45 2.06
CA GLY A 617 22.19 -11.24 1.33
C GLY A 617 22.33 -11.46 -0.18
N VAL A 618 21.36 -11.01 -0.97
CA VAL A 618 21.37 -11.21 -2.43
C VAL A 618 20.92 -9.97 -3.19
N LEU A 619 21.57 -9.70 -4.31
CA LEU A 619 21.06 -8.86 -5.38
C LEU A 619 20.42 -9.78 -6.42
N ALA A 620 19.12 -9.66 -6.64
CA ALA A 620 18.35 -10.51 -7.53
C ALA A 620 17.83 -9.74 -8.74
N LEU A 621 17.92 -10.34 -9.92
CA LEU A 621 17.31 -9.85 -11.16
C LEU A 621 16.27 -10.86 -11.60
N ASP A 622 15.03 -10.39 -11.78
CA ASP A 622 13.89 -11.19 -12.19
C ASP A 622 13.40 -10.79 -13.57
N PHE A 623 13.06 -11.78 -14.37
CA PHE A 623 12.31 -11.60 -15.61
C PHE A 623 11.05 -12.45 -15.60
N LYS A 624 9.96 -11.88 -16.12
CA LYS A 624 8.72 -12.59 -16.45
C LYS A 624 8.65 -12.80 -17.96
N LEU A 625 8.60 -14.04 -18.40
CA LEU A 625 8.80 -14.39 -19.81
C LEU A 625 7.66 -15.25 -20.38
N LEU A 626 7.27 -14.98 -21.61
CA LEU A 626 6.47 -15.89 -22.42
C LEU A 626 7.38 -16.83 -23.25
N GLN A 627 6.77 -17.85 -23.83
CA GLN A 627 7.49 -18.78 -24.71
C GLN A 627 8.10 -18.02 -25.92
N GLY A 628 9.36 -18.26 -26.18
CA GLY A 628 10.14 -17.64 -27.27
C GLY A 628 11.00 -16.46 -26.82
N GLU A 629 10.82 -15.96 -25.59
CA GLU A 629 11.45 -14.72 -25.13
C GLU A 629 12.70 -14.89 -24.27
N LEU A 630 13.08 -16.12 -23.93
CA LEU A 630 14.27 -16.36 -23.09
C LEU A 630 15.56 -15.87 -23.77
N LYS A 631 15.65 -15.95 -25.10
CA LYS A 631 16.79 -15.42 -25.85
C LYS A 631 16.91 -13.90 -25.67
N ASN A 632 15.85 -13.17 -25.82
CA ASN A 632 15.82 -11.72 -25.63
C ASN A 632 16.20 -11.34 -24.18
N ALA A 633 15.67 -12.03 -23.19
CA ALA A 633 16.04 -11.83 -21.79
C ALA A 633 17.54 -12.03 -21.55
N VAL A 634 18.16 -13.04 -22.17
CA VAL A 634 19.61 -13.27 -22.08
C VAL A 634 20.41 -12.14 -22.72
N GLU A 635 19.98 -11.60 -23.86
CA GLU A 635 20.59 -10.43 -24.49
C GLU A 635 20.49 -9.18 -23.59
N TYR A 636 19.35 -8.96 -22.93
CA TYR A 636 19.17 -7.86 -21.98
C TYR A 636 20.00 -8.02 -20.71
N LEU A 637 20.16 -9.24 -20.20
CA LEU A 637 21.09 -9.54 -19.11
C LEU A 637 22.53 -9.21 -19.49
N GLU A 638 22.96 -9.55 -20.71
CA GLU A 638 24.30 -9.22 -21.24
C GLU A 638 24.54 -7.70 -21.22
N GLU A 639 23.57 -6.91 -21.72
CA GLU A 639 23.64 -5.45 -21.73
C GLU A 639 23.68 -4.87 -20.32
N MET A 640 22.75 -5.29 -19.48
CA MET A 640 22.56 -4.74 -18.13
C MET A 640 23.75 -5.01 -17.20
N LEU A 641 24.28 -6.23 -17.23
CA LEU A 641 25.32 -6.66 -16.28
C LEU A 641 26.73 -6.28 -16.73
N PHE A 642 27.00 -6.23 -18.03
CA PHE A 642 28.37 -6.13 -18.54
C PHE A 642 28.65 -4.91 -19.43
N ARG A 643 27.61 -4.20 -19.86
CA ARG A 643 27.76 -3.09 -20.81
C ARG A 643 27.14 -1.77 -20.34
N THR A 644 26.63 -1.69 -19.11
CA THR A 644 26.14 -0.44 -18.52
C THR A 644 27.28 0.56 -18.36
N VAL A 645 27.04 1.81 -18.83
CA VAL A 645 28.03 2.90 -18.83
C VAL A 645 27.78 3.80 -17.60
N TYR A 646 28.55 3.60 -16.53
CA TYR A 646 28.41 4.36 -15.28
C TYR A 646 29.14 5.73 -15.28
N GLN A 647 29.72 6.17 -16.40
CA GLN A 647 30.52 7.39 -16.48
C GLN A 647 29.72 8.62 -16.87
N GLU A 648 28.42 8.52 -17.10
CA GLU A 648 27.56 9.65 -17.45
C GLU A 648 27.16 10.47 -16.22
N GLU A 649 27.97 11.47 -15.88
CA GLU A 649 27.82 12.28 -14.67
C GLU A 649 26.46 12.96 -14.56
N LYS A 650 25.91 13.48 -15.67
CA LYS A 650 24.58 14.11 -15.67
C LYS A 650 23.49 13.13 -15.27
N ARG A 651 23.49 11.95 -15.90
CA ARG A 651 22.48 10.92 -15.61
C ARG A 651 22.61 10.35 -14.19
N LEU A 652 23.84 10.17 -13.68
CA LEU A 652 24.06 9.75 -12.30
C LEU A 652 23.52 10.80 -11.31
N SER A 653 23.71 12.11 -11.62
CA SER A 653 23.14 13.18 -10.79
C SER A 653 21.63 13.12 -10.72
N GLU A 654 20.95 12.93 -11.85
CA GLU A 654 19.50 12.84 -11.92
C GLU A 654 18.99 11.65 -11.09
N ILE A 655 19.58 10.47 -11.26
CA ILE A 655 19.22 9.25 -10.51
C ILE A 655 19.45 9.45 -9.00
N LEU A 656 20.55 10.08 -8.61
CA LEU A 656 20.89 10.32 -7.21
C LEU A 656 19.90 11.27 -6.53
N LEU A 657 19.55 12.38 -7.18
CA LEU A 657 18.59 13.34 -6.65
C LEU A 657 17.20 12.72 -6.52
N GLU A 658 16.76 11.97 -7.53
CA GLU A 658 15.48 11.24 -7.51
C GLU A 658 15.47 10.17 -6.39
N ALA A 659 16.53 9.37 -6.27
CA ALA A 659 16.64 8.34 -5.24
C ALA A 659 16.57 8.94 -3.82
N LYS A 660 17.30 10.03 -3.57
CA LYS A 660 17.29 10.75 -2.29
C LYS A 660 15.90 11.31 -1.98
N SER A 661 15.29 12.00 -2.96
CA SER A 661 13.93 12.56 -2.80
C SER A 661 12.90 11.48 -2.44
N ARG A 662 12.91 10.37 -3.17
CA ARG A 662 12.00 9.25 -2.92
C ARG A 662 12.24 8.55 -1.58
N GLU A 663 13.49 8.41 -1.16
CA GLU A 663 13.80 7.79 0.13
C GLU A 663 13.31 8.67 1.29
N ARG A 664 13.47 10.00 1.21
CA ARG A 664 12.92 10.94 2.20
C ARG A 664 11.39 10.85 2.30
N MET A 665 10.69 10.81 1.16
CA MET A 665 9.25 10.62 1.13
C MET A 665 8.80 9.31 1.80
N ARG A 666 9.56 8.23 1.58
CA ARG A 666 9.26 6.93 2.22
C ARG A 666 9.42 6.99 3.74
N VAL A 667 10.42 7.68 4.26
CA VAL A 667 10.59 7.87 5.71
C VAL A 667 9.38 8.60 6.30
N GLU A 668 8.89 9.63 5.64
CA GLU A 668 7.73 10.41 6.09
C GLU A 668 6.42 9.60 5.99
N GLY A 669 6.17 8.95 4.86
CA GLY A 669 4.94 8.20 4.61
C GLY A 669 4.86 6.83 5.29
N SER A 670 6.01 6.17 5.48
CA SER A 670 6.11 4.80 6.03
C SER A 670 6.98 4.72 7.29
N GLY A 671 7.02 5.77 8.10
CA GLY A 671 7.88 5.90 9.27
C GLY A 671 7.81 4.74 10.26
N HIS A 672 6.67 4.03 10.34
CA HIS A 672 6.54 2.81 11.16
C HIS A 672 7.50 1.70 10.72
N SER A 673 7.64 1.46 9.41
CA SER A 673 8.55 0.44 8.87
C SER A 673 10.01 0.82 9.12
N TYR A 674 10.34 2.11 8.92
CA TYR A 674 11.69 2.63 9.20
C TYR A 674 12.04 2.56 10.68
N ALA A 675 11.11 2.91 11.57
CA ALA A 675 11.30 2.80 13.01
C ALA A 675 11.54 1.35 13.46
N VAL A 676 10.78 0.38 12.90
CA VAL A 676 10.99 -1.05 13.17
C VAL A 676 12.35 -1.51 12.66
N THR A 677 12.69 -1.23 11.40
CA THR A 677 13.96 -1.64 10.79
C THR A 677 15.14 -1.06 11.58
N ARG A 678 15.06 0.23 11.96
CA ARG A 678 16.09 0.91 12.74
C ARG A 678 16.28 0.29 14.11
N ALA A 679 15.19 0.05 14.85
CA ALA A 679 15.25 -0.60 16.16
C ALA A 679 15.81 -2.04 16.06
N MET A 680 15.32 -2.82 15.07
CA MET A 680 15.74 -4.20 14.88
C MET A 680 17.20 -4.33 14.42
N SER A 681 17.72 -3.37 13.67
CA SER A 681 19.07 -3.40 13.13
C SER A 681 20.18 -3.51 14.18
N ALA A 682 19.87 -3.21 15.45
CA ALA A 682 20.80 -3.39 16.56
C ALA A 682 21.17 -4.87 16.85
N PHE A 683 20.30 -5.81 16.50
CA PHE A 683 20.47 -7.23 16.83
C PHE A 683 20.05 -8.22 15.73
N SER A 684 19.35 -7.75 14.71
CA SER A 684 18.89 -8.56 13.57
C SER A 684 19.84 -8.41 12.38
N PRO A 685 20.45 -9.51 11.91
CA PRO A 685 21.31 -9.48 10.71
C PRO A 685 20.60 -8.96 9.47
N SER A 686 19.37 -9.40 9.24
CA SER A 686 18.58 -9.01 8.07
C SER A 686 18.13 -7.54 8.15
N SER A 687 17.74 -7.06 9.34
CA SER A 687 17.37 -5.65 9.51
C SER A 687 18.59 -4.72 9.47
N HIS A 688 19.75 -5.17 9.93
CA HIS A 688 21.00 -4.44 9.75
C HIS A 688 21.35 -4.27 8.27
N PHE A 689 21.25 -5.34 7.50
CA PHE A 689 21.39 -5.29 6.05
C PHE A 689 20.40 -4.29 5.43
N GLN A 690 19.12 -4.36 5.84
CA GLN A 690 18.07 -3.46 5.34
C GLN A 690 18.35 -1.98 5.64
N GLU A 691 18.91 -1.65 6.81
CA GLU A 691 19.29 -0.27 7.15
C GLU A 691 20.28 0.34 6.14
N HIS A 692 21.19 -0.47 5.60
CA HIS A 692 22.18 -0.01 4.61
C HIS A 692 21.64 0.06 3.18
N ILE A 693 20.47 -0.50 2.90
CA ILE A 693 19.91 -0.54 1.53
C ILE A 693 18.61 0.26 1.35
N LYS A 694 17.89 0.55 2.42
CA LYS A 694 16.60 1.27 2.39
C LYS A 694 16.17 1.80 3.77
N GLY A 695 17.08 2.07 4.69
CA GLY A 695 16.82 2.57 6.03
C GLY A 695 17.25 4.02 6.20
N ILE A 696 17.27 4.49 7.45
CA ILE A 696 17.76 5.82 7.81
C ILE A 696 19.25 5.97 7.47
N VAL A 697 20.04 4.88 7.66
CA VAL A 697 21.44 4.85 7.25
C VAL A 697 21.59 5.08 5.74
N TYR A 698 20.72 4.45 4.95
CA TYR A 698 20.75 4.65 3.50
C TYR A 698 20.34 6.05 3.09
N LEU A 699 19.37 6.68 3.76
CA LEU A 699 19.02 8.08 3.52
C LEU A 699 20.22 9.01 3.77
N HIS A 700 20.88 8.87 4.93
CA HIS A 700 22.10 9.64 5.24
C HIS A 700 23.21 9.38 4.23
N PHE A 701 23.40 8.13 3.82
CA PHE A 701 24.37 7.78 2.76
C PHE A 701 24.05 8.53 1.44
N LEU A 702 22.79 8.63 1.01
CA LEU A 702 22.43 9.36 -0.21
C LEU A 702 22.69 10.87 -0.07
N GLU A 703 22.49 11.44 1.11
CA GLU A 703 22.80 12.86 1.39
C GLU A 703 24.31 13.12 1.33
N GLU A 704 25.12 12.29 1.97
CA GLU A 704 26.59 12.35 1.90
C GLU A 704 27.10 12.10 0.48
N LEU A 705 26.52 11.14 -0.23
CA LEU A 705 26.88 10.83 -1.61
C LEU A 705 26.63 11.99 -2.55
N GLU A 706 25.54 12.74 -2.36
CA GLU A 706 25.28 13.96 -3.13
C GLU A 706 26.34 15.03 -2.90
N GLU A 707 26.74 15.25 -1.65
CA GLU A 707 27.82 16.21 -1.33
C GLU A 707 29.16 15.81 -1.95
N ASP A 708 29.49 14.52 -1.90
CA ASP A 708 30.74 14.00 -2.48
C ASP A 708 30.70 13.99 -4.01
N PHE A 709 29.54 13.68 -4.59
CA PHE A 709 29.34 13.78 -6.04
C PHE A 709 29.56 15.22 -6.54
N ARG A 710 29.05 16.23 -5.83
CA ARG A 710 29.30 17.65 -6.18
C ARG A 710 30.80 18.03 -6.18
N LYS A 711 31.59 17.38 -5.29
CA LYS A 711 33.03 17.60 -5.22
C LYS A 711 33.83 16.88 -6.31
N ASN A 712 33.44 15.62 -6.60
CA ASN A 712 34.12 14.75 -7.57
C ASN A 712 33.12 13.79 -8.26
N PRO A 713 32.42 14.26 -9.31
CA PRO A 713 31.40 13.45 -9.99
C PRO A 713 31.93 12.12 -10.57
N LYS A 714 33.19 12.07 -11.01
CA LYS A 714 33.78 10.88 -11.64
C LYS A 714 33.97 9.72 -10.67
N ALA A 715 34.21 10.00 -9.41
CA ALA A 715 34.49 8.97 -8.41
C ALA A 715 33.33 7.99 -8.24
N LEU A 716 32.09 8.46 -8.35
CA LEU A 716 30.90 7.61 -8.26
C LEU A 716 30.85 6.60 -9.40
N GLY A 717 31.01 7.03 -10.64
CA GLY A 717 31.01 6.14 -11.82
C GLY A 717 32.14 5.09 -11.76
N GLU A 718 33.33 5.45 -11.29
CA GLU A 718 34.45 4.55 -11.08
C GLU A 718 34.13 3.50 -10.00
N LYS A 719 33.51 3.92 -8.90
CA LYS A 719 33.13 3.05 -7.78
C LYS A 719 32.01 2.06 -8.19
N LEU A 720 30.99 2.54 -8.90
CA LEU A 720 29.92 1.68 -9.43
C LEU A 720 30.47 0.65 -10.44
N THR A 721 31.39 1.08 -11.32
CA THR A 721 32.04 0.15 -12.27
C THR A 721 32.86 -0.93 -11.55
N ALA A 722 33.57 -0.57 -10.50
CA ALA A 722 34.34 -1.54 -9.72
C ALA A 722 33.42 -2.51 -8.96
N LEU A 723 32.35 -2.00 -8.37
CA LEU A 723 31.38 -2.79 -7.63
C LEU A 723 30.58 -3.75 -8.56
N SER A 724 30.18 -3.29 -9.76
CA SER A 724 29.47 -4.14 -10.72
C SER A 724 30.31 -5.34 -11.14
N LYS A 725 31.63 -5.14 -11.37
CA LYS A 725 32.56 -6.26 -11.66
C LYS A 725 32.74 -7.19 -10.46
N LYS A 726 32.66 -6.68 -9.23
CA LYS A 726 32.79 -7.48 -8.02
C LYS A 726 31.53 -8.33 -7.78
N ILE A 727 30.35 -7.77 -7.98
CA ILE A 727 29.08 -8.44 -7.68
C ILE A 727 28.68 -9.42 -8.79
N PHE A 728 28.80 -9.04 -10.07
CA PHE A 728 28.40 -9.87 -11.21
C PHE A 728 29.49 -10.88 -11.58
N SER A 729 29.81 -11.77 -10.64
CA SER A 729 30.77 -12.84 -10.83
C SER A 729 30.13 -14.23 -10.73
N GLY A 730 30.73 -15.22 -11.38
CA GLY A 730 30.24 -16.60 -11.34
C GLY A 730 30.26 -17.21 -9.95
N GLU A 731 31.22 -16.83 -9.11
CA GLU A 731 31.34 -17.33 -7.74
C GLU A 731 30.10 -16.94 -6.87
N ARG A 732 29.41 -15.85 -7.20
CA ARG A 732 28.26 -15.31 -6.46
C ARG A 732 26.91 -15.73 -7.02
N LEU A 733 26.86 -16.34 -8.20
CA LEU A 733 25.62 -16.54 -8.95
C LEU A 733 24.90 -17.84 -8.55
N LEU A 734 23.66 -17.69 -8.07
CA LEU A 734 22.66 -18.76 -7.96
C LEU A 734 21.54 -18.50 -8.97
N LEU A 735 21.06 -19.54 -9.63
CA LEU A 735 19.98 -19.48 -10.60
C LEU A 735 18.69 -20.06 -10.02
N ALA A 736 17.56 -19.45 -10.37
CA ALA A 736 16.25 -20.04 -10.12
C ALA A 736 15.31 -19.83 -11.32
N ALA A 737 14.46 -20.83 -11.57
CA ALA A 737 13.40 -20.74 -12.55
C ALA A 737 12.10 -21.31 -11.98
N GLY A 738 10.97 -20.68 -12.31
CA GLY A 738 9.67 -21.09 -11.76
C GLY A 738 8.51 -20.81 -12.70
N GLY A 739 7.30 -21.14 -12.27
CA GLY A 739 6.12 -21.08 -13.11
C GLY A 739 6.09 -22.18 -14.13
N ASP A 740 5.87 -21.85 -15.41
CA ASP A 740 5.87 -22.84 -16.51
C ASP A 740 7.30 -23.27 -16.89
N ILE A 741 7.84 -24.22 -16.14
CA ILE A 741 9.17 -24.78 -16.40
C ILE A 741 9.26 -25.52 -17.73
N GLY A 742 8.15 -25.87 -18.38
CA GLY A 742 8.15 -26.47 -19.72
C GLY A 742 8.67 -25.50 -20.79
N ILE A 743 8.51 -24.20 -20.59
CA ILE A 743 9.14 -23.16 -21.43
C ILE A 743 10.67 -23.19 -21.23
N PHE A 744 11.11 -23.17 -19.96
CA PHE A 744 12.52 -23.20 -19.59
C PHE A 744 13.23 -24.39 -20.21
N GLU A 745 12.68 -25.62 -20.10
CA GLU A 745 13.26 -26.85 -20.64
C GLU A 745 13.47 -26.81 -22.15
N LYS A 746 12.62 -26.15 -22.89
CA LYS A 746 12.74 -25.99 -24.35
C LYS A 746 13.79 -24.98 -24.76
N GLU A 747 14.02 -23.94 -23.98
CA GLU A 747 14.77 -22.74 -24.35
C GLU A 747 16.08 -22.59 -23.55
N LYS A 748 16.33 -23.38 -22.51
CA LYS A 748 17.46 -23.24 -21.57
C LYS A 748 18.86 -23.24 -22.21
N LYS A 749 18.99 -23.67 -23.50
CA LYS A 749 20.26 -23.68 -24.21
C LYS A 749 20.87 -22.28 -24.30
N GLU A 750 20.07 -21.28 -24.62
CA GLU A 750 20.53 -19.88 -24.76
C GLU A 750 21.12 -19.37 -23.44
N LEU A 751 20.44 -19.64 -22.33
CA LEU A 751 20.92 -19.28 -20.99
C LEU A 751 22.21 -20.09 -20.64
N THR A 752 22.27 -21.38 -20.98
CA THR A 752 23.47 -22.24 -20.74
C THR A 752 24.69 -21.68 -21.46
N ASP A 753 24.53 -21.29 -22.73
CA ASP A 753 25.62 -20.74 -23.54
C ASP A 753 26.09 -19.39 -23.00
N PHE A 754 25.16 -18.53 -22.54
CA PHE A 754 25.48 -17.26 -21.89
C PHE A 754 26.28 -17.48 -20.59
N LEU A 755 25.78 -18.34 -19.71
CA LEU A 755 26.44 -18.65 -18.44
C LEU A 755 27.86 -19.21 -18.64
N GLY A 756 28.06 -20.11 -19.62
CA GLY A 756 29.37 -20.67 -19.93
C GLY A 756 30.38 -19.62 -20.42
N ARG A 757 29.90 -18.55 -21.08
CA ARG A 757 30.76 -17.45 -21.54
C ARG A 757 31.06 -16.43 -20.46
N ARG A 758 30.06 -16.04 -19.67
CA ARG A 758 30.12 -14.87 -18.74
C ARG A 758 30.41 -15.24 -17.31
N PHE A 759 30.06 -16.44 -16.91
CA PHE A 759 30.18 -16.93 -15.55
C PHE A 759 30.83 -18.33 -15.52
N PRO A 760 32.11 -18.49 -15.94
CA PRO A 760 32.76 -19.79 -15.98
C PRO A 760 33.10 -20.33 -14.59
N GLU A 761 33.24 -19.49 -13.56
CA GLU A 761 33.61 -19.89 -12.20
C GLU A 761 32.44 -20.64 -11.56
N LYS A 762 32.72 -21.61 -10.68
CA LYS A 762 31.73 -22.23 -9.81
C LYS A 762 31.34 -21.28 -8.70
N GLU A 763 30.13 -21.46 -8.19
CA GLU A 763 29.68 -20.79 -7.00
C GLU A 763 30.58 -21.13 -5.80
N ASP A 764 31.00 -20.09 -5.06
CA ASP A 764 31.79 -20.18 -3.82
C ASP A 764 31.41 -19.01 -2.92
N TRP A 765 30.18 -19.04 -2.42
CA TRP A 765 29.67 -18.03 -1.52
C TRP A 765 29.43 -18.61 -0.12
N ARG A 766 29.40 -17.73 0.87
CA ARG A 766 29.18 -18.08 2.26
C ARG A 766 28.15 -17.14 2.88
N GLU A 767 27.46 -17.64 3.88
CA GLU A 767 26.60 -16.82 4.70
C GLU A 767 27.39 -15.75 5.42
N THR A 768 26.81 -14.57 5.53
CA THR A 768 27.44 -13.46 6.24
C THR A 768 27.11 -13.54 7.72
N LYS A 769 28.11 -13.39 8.58
CA LYS A 769 27.94 -13.28 10.04
C LYS A 769 27.78 -11.82 10.46
N PHE A 770 26.91 -11.62 11.38
CA PHE A 770 26.63 -10.31 11.98
C PHE A 770 27.04 -10.29 13.46
N ALA A 771 27.79 -9.29 13.85
CA ALA A 771 28.21 -9.07 15.24
C ALA A 771 27.38 -7.96 15.88
N GLY A 772 26.12 -8.20 16.20
CA GLY A 772 25.15 -7.21 16.64
C GLY A 772 25.63 -6.15 17.63
N GLU A 773 25.04 -4.97 17.59
CA GLU A 773 25.16 -3.92 18.59
C GLU A 773 24.33 -4.27 19.85
N LYS A 774 24.63 -3.65 20.97
CA LYS A 774 23.99 -4.07 22.23
C LYS A 774 22.71 -3.31 22.58
N GLU A 775 22.65 -2.03 22.26
CA GLU A 775 21.52 -1.14 22.60
C GLU A 775 21.40 -0.02 21.55
N ARG A 776 20.17 0.37 21.23
CA ARG A 776 19.87 1.48 20.32
C ARG A 776 18.54 2.11 20.70
N ARG A 777 18.55 3.35 21.17
CA ARG A 777 17.34 4.08 21.58
C ARG A 777 17.39 5.48 20.97
N GLU A 778 16.80 5.61 19.80
CA GLU A 778 16.91 6.80 18.97
C GLU A 778 15.55 7.37 18.62
N ALA A 779 15.51 8.68 18.42
CA ALA A 779 14.34 9.38 17.90
C ALA A 779 14.74 10.30 16.75
N PHE A 780 13.87 10.37 15.74
CA PHE A 780 14.05 11.18 14.54
C PHE A 780 12.83 12.09 14.37
N SER A 781 13.06 13.41 14.48
CA SER A 781 12.00 14.40 14.30
C SER A 781 11.84 14.77 12.83
N THR A 782 10.59 14.86 12.42
CA THR A 782 10.14 15.29 11.08
C THR A 782 9.14 16.43 11.22
N THR A 783 8.64 16.93 10.10
CA THR A 783 7.54 17.92 10.05
C THR A 783 6.16 17.33 10.33
N SER A 784 6.07 16.00 10.48
CA SER A 784 4.82 15.29 10.74
C SER A 784 4.13 15.73 12.04
N GLN A 785 2.79 15.72 12.04
CA GLN A 785 1.97 15.96 13.23
C GLN A 785 1.68 14.67 14.04
N VAL A 786 2.12 13.53 13.53
CA VAL A 786 1.94 12.21 14.13
C VAL A 786 3.27 11.52 14.33
N ASN A 787 3.26 10.43 15.09
CA ASN A 787 4.48 9.67 15.39
C ASN A 787 4.32 8.20 15.01
N TYR A 788 5.47 7.56 14.84
CA TYR A 788 5.64 6.13 14.66
C TYR A 788 6.60 5.65 15.76
N VAL A 789 6.11 4.82 16.68
CA VAL A 789 6.88 4.43 17.87
C VAL A 789 7.12 2.93 17.85
N ALA A 790 8.36 2.51 17.68
CA ALA A 790 8.75 1.10 17.62
C ALA A 790 9.59 0.68 18.83
N THR A 791 9.32 -0.52 19.35
CA THR A 791 10.21 -1.27 20.21
C THR A 791 10.51 -2.62 19.56
N ALA A 792 11.74 -3.07 19.68
CA ALA A 792 12.18 -4.32 19.08
C ALA A 792 13.10 -5.12 19.99
N GLY A 793 13.23 -6.42 19.74
CA GLY A 793 14.09 -7.31 20.49
C GLY A 793 14.11 -8.73 19.95
N SER A 794 14.80 -9.63 20.65
CA SER A 794 14.84 -11.04 20.31
C SER A 794 14.59 -11.91 21.55
N PHE A 795 13.65 -12.85 21.42
CA PHE A 795 13.42 -13.85 22.48
C PHE A 795 14.39 -15.01 22.39
N GLN A 796 15.19 -15.10 21.40
CA GLN A 796 16.01 -16.23 21.03
C GLN A 796 16.91 -16.81 22.16
N GLY A 797 16.92 -18.15 22.26
CA GLY A 797 17.75 -18.95 23.15
C GLY A 797 17.28 -20.38 23.18
N GLU A 798 18.10 -21.33 23.61
CA GLU A 798 17.74 -22.76 23.70
C GLU A 798 16.44 -23.01 24.50
N ALA A 799 16.18 -22.20 25.51
CA ALA A 799 14.96 -22.28 26.32
C ALA A 799 13.73 -21.64 25.70
N TYR A 800 13.87 -20.95 24.55
CA TYR A 800 12.81 -20.19 23.90
C TYR A 800 12.80 -20.47 22.39
N PRO A 801 12.51 -21.71 21.97
CA PRO A 801 12.40 -22.06 20.56
C PRO A 801 11.20 -21.33 19.93
N TYR A 802 11.30 -21.08 18.61
CA TYR A 802 10.12 -20.60 17.88
C TYR A 802 9.00 -21.63 17.92
N THR A 803 7.76 -21.19 18.08
CA THR A 803 6.55 -22.03 18.10
C THR A 803 5.40 -21.38 17.35
N GLY A 804 4.54 -22.20 16.73
CA GLY A 804 3.32 -21.74 16.05
C GLY A 804 2.37 -20.94 16.94
N SER A 805 2.43 -21.12 18.27
CA SER A 805 1.67 -20.31 19.24
C SER A 805 1.98 -18.81 19.16
N LEU A 806 3.16 -18.41 18.66
CA LEU A 806 3.52 -17.00 18.45
C LEU A 806 2.68 -16.33 17.35
N LYS A 807 2.19 -17.09 16.38
CA LYS A 807 1.23 -16.59 15.39
C LYS A 807 -0.11 -16.21 16.03
N VAL A 808 -0.57 -17.06 16.95
CA VAL A 808 -1.80 -16.78 17.73
C VAL A 808 -1.57 -15.59 18.66
N LEU A 809 -0.41 -15.50 19.31
CA LEU A 809 -0.03 -14.34 20.11
C LEU A 809 -0.06 -13.04 19.32
N LYS A 810 0.43 -13.05 18.07
CA LYS A 810 0.36 -11.88 17.19
C LYS A 810 -1.08 -11.38 17.04
N VAL A 811 -2.04 -12.26 16.80
CA VAL A 811 -3.47 -11.90 16.67
C VAL A 811 -4.00 -11.33 17.98
N ILE A 812 -3.73 -11.99 19.13
CA ILE A 812 -4.16 -11.53 20.44
C ILE A 812 -3.60 -10.12 20.73
N LEU A 813 -2.31 -9.93 20.58
CA LEU A 813 -1.69 -8.64 20.88
C LEU A 813 -2.15 -7.54 19.92
N SER A 814 -2.21 -7.80 18.62
CA SER A 814 -2.61 -6.80 17.65
C SER A 814 -4.04 -6.31 17.86
N TYR A 815 -5.00 -7.21 18.15
CA TYR A 815 -6.42 -6.87 18.13
C TYR A 815 -7.10 -6.77 19.50
N ASP A 816 -6.52 -7.29 20.57
CA ASP A 816 -7.07 -7.13 21.93
C ASP A 816 -6.26 -6.14 22.75
N PHE A 817 -4.92 -6.26 22.80
CA PHE A 817 -4.14 -5.41 23.66
C PHE A 817 -3.73 -4.09 23.00
N LEU A 818 -3.05 -4.16 21.85
CA LEU A 818 -2.52 -2.96 21.18
C LEU A 818 -3.65 -2.11 20.60
N TRP A 819 -4.62 -2.74 19.95
CA TRP A 819 -5.79 -2.04 19.40
C TRP A 819 -6.54 -1.26 20.48
N LYS A 820 -6.91 -1.93 21.57
CA LYS A 820 -7.66 -1.32 22.66
C LYS A 820 -6.91 -0.17 23.35
N ASN A 821 -5.61 -0.36 23.62
CA ASN A 821 -4.83 0.60 24.42
C ASN A 821 -4.19 1.71 23.59
N ILE A 822 -3.79 1.45 22.34
CA ILE A 822 -3.06 2.39 21.49
C ILE A 822 -3.99 3.04 20.47
N ARG A 823 -4.89 2.30 19.80
CA ARG A 823 -5.86 2.87 18.86
C ARG A 823 -7.07 3.45 19.60
N GLU A 824 -7.92 2.63 20.21
CA GLU A 824 -9.19 3.11 20.80
C GLU A 824 -8.99 4.14 21.92
N GLN A 825 -8.13 3.85 22.87
CA GLN A 825 -7.88 4.71 24.03
C GLN A 825 -6.76 5.73 23.80
N GLY A 826 -5.81 5.42 22.91
CA GLY A 826 -4.66 6.26 22.57
C GLY A 826 -4.89 7.16 21.37
N ASN A 827 -5.92 6.87 20.57
CA ASN A 827 -6.28 7.56 19.33
C ASN A 827 -5.19 7.50 18.24
N ALA A 828 -4.34 6.48 18.26
CA ALA A 828 -3.49 6.16 17.11
C ALA A 828 -4.34 5.54 16.00
N TYR A 829 -3.90 5.65 14.75
CA TYR A 829 -4.59 4.98 13.65
C TYR A 829 -4.46 3.46 13.71
N GLY A 830 -3.30 2.96 14.15
CA GLY A 830 -3.08 1.52 14.30
C GLY A 830 -1.90 1.17 15.19
N ALA A 831 -1.81 -0.10 15.52
CA ALA A 831 -0.65 -0.68 16.17
C ALA A 831 -0.45 -2.13 15.72
N MET A 832 0.79 -2.54 15.56
CA MET A 832 1.18 -3.82 15.00
C MET A 832 2.26 -4.48 15.85
N CYS A 833 2.34 -5.81 15.78
CA CYS A 833 3.46 -6.57 16.33
C CYS A 833 3.85 -7.72 15.39
N GLY A 834 5.07 -8.24 15.55
CA GLY A 834 5.55 -9.37 14.78
C GLY A 834 6.53 -10.23 15.58
N PHE A 835 6.55 -11.53 15.26
CA PHE A 835 7.41 -12.54 15.89
C PHE A 835 7.97 -13.45 14.79
N GLY A 836 9.25 -13.29 14.47
CA GLY A 836 9.94 -14.04 13.43
C GLY A 836 10.40 -15.42 13.89
N ARG A 837 10.56 -16.36 12.94
CA ARG A 837 11.12 -17.70 13.23
C ARG A 837 12.54 -17.64 13.76
N ASN A 838 13.30 -16.62 13.40
CA ASN A 838 14.64 -16.34 13.94
C ASN A 838 14.63 -15.67 15.33
N GLY A 839 13.45 -15.51 15.97
CA GLY A 839 13.27 -14.90 17.28
C GLY A 839 13.13 -13.39 17.30
N GLU A 840 13.29 -12.73 16.19
CA GLU A 840 13.07 -11.29 16.03
C GLU A 840 11.64 -10.91 16.39
N SER A 841 11.48 -9.82 17.13
CA SER A 841 10.17 -9.39 17.62
C SER A 841 10.09 -7.87 17.64
N PHE A 842 8.93 -7.34 17.30
CA PHE A 842 8.67 -5.91 17.38
C PHE A 842 7.23 -5.58 17.78
N MET A 843 7.04 -4.38 18.30
CA MET A 843 5.74 -3.69 18.39
C MET A 843 5.93 -2.27 17.85
N VAL A 844 4.95 -1.78 17.10
CA VAL A 844 4.99 -0.45 16.52
C VAL A 844 3.61 0.20 16.48
N SER A 845 3.53 1.51 16.74
CA SER A 845 2.33 2.32 16.51
C SER A 845 2.41 3.06 15.17
N TYR A 846 1.24 3.34 14.59
CA TYR A 846 1.10 3.99 13.30
C TYR A 846 0.21 5.23 13.41
N ARG A 847 0.71 6.39 12.97
CA ARG A 847 0.05 7.70 13.09
C ARG A 847 -0.46 7.96 14.52
N ASP A 848 0.47 7.90 15.46
CA ASP A 848 0.22 7.95 16.91
C ASP A 848 0.39 9.37 17.45
N PRO A 849 -0.61 9.96 18.12
CA PRO A 849 -0.45 11.25 18.75
C PRO A 849 0.35 11.21 20.08
N ASN A 850 0.72 10.03 20.61
CA ASN A 850 1.21 9.88 21.98
C ASN A 850 2.44 8.96 22.11
N VAL A 851 3.64 9.47 22.03
CA VAL A 851 4.88 8.68 22.17
C VAL A 851 5.01 8.03 23.56
N GLN A 852 4.95 8.85 24.63
CA GLN A 852 5.19 8.37 26.00
C GLN A 852 4.15 7.34 26.44
N ARG A 853 2.85 7.59 26.16
CA ARG A 853 1.78 6.66 26.52
C ARG A 853 1.97 5.31 25.84
N THR A 854 2.33 5.30 24.56
CA THR A 854 2.53 4.08 23.79
C THR A 854 3.68 3.25 24.34
N LEU A 855 4.80 3.86 24.69
CA LEU A 855 5.90 3.17 25.37
C LEU A 855 5.47 2.57 26.72
N GLU A 856 4.62 3.27 27.49
CA GLU A 856 4.04 2.73 28.74
C GLU A 856 3.16 1.50 28.51
N GLN A 857 2.40 1.47 27.39
CA GLN A 857 1.58 0.29 27.06
C GLN A 857 2.44 -0.90 26.65
N TYR A 858 3.50 -0.70 25.87
CA TYR A 858 4.41 -1.79 25.50
C TYR A 858 4.99 -2.52 26.72
N ARG A 859 5.31 -1.80 27.79
CA ARG A 859 5.81 -2.38 29.06
C ARG A 859 4.81 -3.29 29.77
N LYS A 860 3.51 -3.11 29.52
CA LYS A 860 2.44 -3.89 30.17
C LYS A 860 2.09 -5.20 29.46
N VAL A 861 2.61 -5.43 28.25
CA VAL A 861 2.28 -6.61 27.44
C VAL A 861 2.61 -7.92 28.19
N ALA A 862 3.76 -8.01 28.83
CA ALA A 862 4.14 -9.21 29.56
C ALA A 862 3.22 -9.52 30.74
N GLU A 863 2.82 -8.48 31.50
CA GLU A 863 1.87 -8.60 32.61
C GLU A 863 0.47 -9.00 32.12
N TYR A 864 0.03 -8.43 30.99
CA TYR A 864 -1.22 -8.83 30.34
C TYR A 864 -1.22 -10.33 30.03
N LEU A 865 -0.14 -10.85 29.45
CA LEU A 865 -0.02 -12.28 29.11
C LEU A 865 0.05 -13.19 30.34
N GLU A 866 0.70 -12.79 31.42
CA GLU A 866 0.71 -13.56 32.67
C GLU A 866 -0.70 -13.77 33.24
N ASN A 867 -1.56 -12.78 33.02
CA ASN A 867 -2.95 -12.80 33.50
C ASN A 867 -3.94 -13.19 32.40
N PHE A 868 -3.45 -13.60 31.22
CA PHE A 868 -4.30 -13.90 30.06
C PHE A 868 -5.30 -15.02 30.39
N LYS A 869 -6.55 -14.75 30.05
CA LYS A 869 -7.66 -15.71 30.14
C LYS A 869 -8.48 -15.60 28.86
N ALA A 870 -8.87 -16.73 28.34
CA ALA A 870 -9.75 -16.81 27.19
C ALA A 870 -10.68 -18.01 27.33
N THR A 871 -11.93 -17.84 26.93
CA THR A 871 -12.85 -18.96 26.73
C THR A 871 -12.38 -19.80 25.55
N GLU A 872 -12.88 -21.03 25.43
CA GLU A 872 -12.61 -21.88 24.27
C GLU A 872 -13.05 -21.19 22.95
N LEU A 873 -14.14 -20.43 22.98
CA LEU A 873 -14.66 -19.69 21.84
C LEU A 873 -13.70 -18.57 21.41
N GLU A 874 -13.19 -17.80 22.34
CA GLU A 874 -12.22 -16.72 22.06
C GLU A 874 -10.91 -17.29 21.57
N LEU A 875 -10.38 -18.33 22.19
CA LEU A 875 -9.14 -18.97 21.76
C LEU A 875 -9.27 -19.54 20.33
N ASN A 876 -10.45 -20.12 19.99
CA ASN A 876 -10.73 -20.57 18.63
C ASN A 876 -10.71 -19.43 17.62
N LYS A 877 -11.27 -18.26 17.95
CA LYS A 877 -11.19 -17.08 17.08
C LYS A 877 -9.75 -16.69 16.78
N TYR A 878 -8.89 -16.59 17.79
CA TYR A 878 -7.48 -16.21 17.59
C TYR A 878 -6.72 -17.22 16.72
N VAL A 879 -6.98 -18.51 16.92
CA VAL A 879 -6.40 -19.57 16.08
C VAL A 879 -6.85 -19.42 14.62
N ILE A 880 -8.14 -19.18 14.39
CA ILE A 880 -8.69 -19.01 13.04
C ILE A 880 -8.07 -17.76 12.37
N GLY A 881 -7.97 -16.63 13.09
CA GLY A 881 -7.33 -15.43 12.57
C GLY A 881 -5.86 -15.65 12.22
N ALA A 882 -5.13 -16.42 13.03
CA ALA A 882 -3.73 -16.76 12.75
C ALA A 882 -3.59 -17.69 11.52
N ILE A 883 -4.48 -18.65 11.35
CA ILE A 883 -4.53 -19.52 10.17
C ILE A 883 -4.91 -18.73 8.92
N SER A 884 -5.83 -17.78 9.02
CA SER A 884 -6.22 -16.93 7.88
C SER A 884 -5.00 -16.24 7.25
N GLU A 885 -4.06 -15.76 8.05
CA GLU A 885 -2.82 -15.15 7.53
C GLU A 885 -1.90 -16.18 6.82
N LEU A 886 -1.85 -17.42 7.29
CA LEU A 886 -1.04 -18.48 6.65
C LEU A 886 -1.67 -18.96 5.35
N ASP A 887 -2.99 -19.10 5.33
CA ASP A 887 -3.76 -19.65 4.21
C ASP A 887 -4.19 -18.60 3.18
N MET A 888 -3.68 -17.36 3.26
CA MET A 888 -3.90 -16.35 2.21
C MET A 888 -3.55 -16.90 0.84
N PRO A 889 -4.41 -16.70 -0.19
CA PRO A 889 -4.10 -17.08 -1.56
C PRO A 889 -2.79 -16.45 -2.04
N LYS A 890 -2.01 -17.21 -2.77
CA LYS A 890 -0.71 -16.77 -3.27
C LYS A 890 -0.65 -16.93 -4.78
N SER A 891 -0.16 -15.90 -5.47
CA SER A 891 0.08 -15.96 -6.90
C SER A 891 1.17 -16.98 -7.24
N ALA A 892 1.24 -17.38 -8.50
CA ALA A 892 2.29 -18.28 -8.98
C ALA A 892 3.69 -17.69 -8.74
N TYR A 893 3.85 -16.39 -8.95
CA TYR A 893 5.12 -15.70 -8.67
C TYR A 893 5.45 -15.67 -7.17
N THR A 894 4.47 -15.41 -6.31
CA THR A 894 4.67 -15.49 -4.85
C THR A 894 5.08 -16.90 -4.41
N LYS A 895 4.46 -17.94 -4.96
CA LYS A 895 4.85 -19.35 -4.68
C LYS A 895 6.27 -19.66 -5.14
N PHE A 896 6.68 -19.13 -6.30
CA PHE A 896 8.06 -19.22 -6.78
C PHE A 896 9.04 -18.62 -5.78
N LEU A 897 8.79 -17.39 -5.31
CA LEU A 897 9.64 -16.72 -4.33
C LEU A 897 9.66 -17.44 -2.96
N LEU A 898 8.54 -17.99 -2.52
CA LEU A 898 8.46 -18.76 -1.27
C LEU A 898 9.23 -20.08 -1.36
N GLY A 899 9.14 -20.79 -2.48
CA GLY A 899 9.94 -22.00 -2.70
C GLY A 899 11.44 -21.71 -2.62
N LEU A 900 11.87 -20.63 -3.25
CA LEU A 900 13.26 -20.19 -3.20
C LEU A 900 13.66 -19.71 -1.79
N SER A 901 12.78 -19.01 -1.08
CA SER A 901 12.99 -18.60 0.31
C SER A 901 13.14 -19.82 1.24
N CYS A 902 12.33 -20.87 1.04
CA CYS A 902 12.47 -22.12 1.79
C CYS A 902 13.84 -22.75 1.56
N TYR A 903 14.32 -22.75 0.32
CA TYR A 903 15.67 -23.23 -0.02
C TYR A 903 16.76 -22.42 0.71
N LEU A 904 16.74 -21.09 0.58
CA LEU A 904 17.79 -20.21 1.12
C LEU A 904 17.80 -20.09 2.65
N SER A 905 16.65 -20.29 3.31
CA SER A 905 16.51 -20.24 4.76
C SER A 905 16.47 -21.64 5.42
N GLU A 906 16.75 -22.69 4.66
CA GLU A 906 16.72 -24.09 5.09
C GLU A 906 15.38 -24.50 5.77
N LEU A 907 14.24 -23.93 5.31
CA LEU A 907 12.93 -24.18 5.87
C LEU A 907 12.27 -25.40 5.21
N THR A 908 12.04 -26.45 5.98
CA THR A 908 11.51 -27.72 5.47
C THR A 908 9.96 -27.75 5.48
N LYS A 909 9.37 -28.69 4.73
CA LYS A 909 7.95 -28.98 4.79
C LYS A 909 7.53 -29.42 6.21
N GLU A 910 8.37 -30.17 6.89
CA GLU A 910 8.16 -30.64 8.24
C GLU A 910 8.13 -29.48 9.26
N ASP A 911 8.93 -28.45 9.05
CA ASP A 911 8.92 -27.24 9.89
C ASP A 911 7.62 -26.45 9.71
N LEU A 912 7.15 -26.29 8.46
CA LEU A 912 5.87 -25.65 8.16
C LEU A 912 4.69 -26.43 8.77
N GLN A 913 4.72 -27.76 8.68
CA GLN A 913 3.70 -28.60 9.26
C GLN A 913 3.70 -28.54 10.79
N ARG A 914 4.88 -28.58 11.43
CA ARG A 914 5.03 -28.44 12.87
C ARG A 914 4.47 -27.10 13.36
N GLU A 915 4.85 -26.00 12.70
CA GLU A 915 4.31 -24.66 13.02
C GLU A 915 2.78 -24.64 12.97
N ARG A 916 2.21 -25.23 11.91
CA ARG A 916 0.75 -25.30 11.75
C ARG A 916 0.08 -26.15 12.82
N ASP A 917 0.65 -27.31 13.16
CA ASP A 917 0.10 -28.17 14.20
C ASP A 917 0.14 -27.48 15.57
N GLU A 918 1.29 -26.87 15.94
CA GLU A 918 1.42 -26.10 17.17
C GLU A 918 0.44 -24.93 17.26
N LEU A 919 0.17 -24.25 16.14
CA LEU A 919 -0.79 -23.16 16.06
C LEU A 919 -2.22 -23.69 16.25
N LEU A 920 -2.61 -24.79 15.57
CA LEU A 920 -3.94 -25.38 15.66
C LEU A 920 -4.25 -25.99 17.02
N ASP A 921 -3.24 -26.51 17.73
CA ASP A 921 -3.39 -27.20 19.00
C ASP A 921 -3.15 -26.29 20.23
N VAL A 922 -2.99 -24.99 20.04
CA VAL A 922 -2.69 -24.02 21.10
C VAL A 922 -3.78 -24.04 22.19
N GLU A 923 -3.32 -23.99 23.45
CA GLU A 923 -4.14 -23.85 24.63
C GLU A 923 -3.86 -22.53 25.38
N GLU A 924 -4.74 -22.08 26.25
CA GLU A 924 -4.60 -20.85 27.04
C GLU A 924 -3.25 -20.80 27.82
N LYS A 925 -2.83 -21.95 28.35
CA LYS A 925 -1.55 -22.05 29.09
C LYS A 925 -0.34 -21.73 28.21
N ASP A 926 -0.40 -22.09 26.89
CA ASP A 926 0.70 -21.86 25.97
C ASP A 926 0.85 -20.35 25.71
N ILE A 927 -0.26 -19.63 25.58
CA ILE A 927 -0.23 -18.16 25.47
C ILE A 927 0.33 -17.50 26.73
N ARG A 928 -0.08 -17.95 27.93
CA ARG A 928 0.51 -17.43 29.19
C ARG A 928 2.02 -17.66 29.26
N ASN A 929 2.49 -18.81 28.83
CA ASN A 929 3.91 -19.15 28.82
C ASN A 929 4.73 -18.20 27.93
N LEU A 930 4.13 -17.64 26.88
CA LEU A 930 4.78 -16.66 25.99
C LEU A 930 5.08 -15.33 26.69
N SER A 931 4.56 -15.05 27.90
CA SER A 931 4.97 -13.90 28.71
C SER A 931 6.48 -13.86 28.96
N ALA A 932 7.12 -15.03 29.12
CA ALA A 932 8.56 -15.15 29.31
C ALA A 932 9.33 -14.77 28.02
N TYR A 933 8.79 -15.10 26.84
CA TYR A 933 9.34 -14.70 25.53
C TYR A 933 9.30 -13.18 25.38
N ILE A 934 8.17 -12.56 25.72
CA ILE A 934 7.98 -11.10 25.65
C ILE A 934 8.93 -10.38 26.64
N LYS A 935 9.04 -10.83 27.88
CA LYS A 935 9.99 -10.27 28.85
C LYS A 935 11.43 -10.35 28.38
N ARG A 936 11.79 -11.44 27.70
CA ARG A 936 13.13 -11.60 27.13
C ARG A 936 13.34 -10.69 25.91
N ALA A 937 12.38 -10.64 25.00
CA ALA A 937 12.48 -9.86 23.76
C ALA A 937 12.54 -8.35 24.06
N PHE A 938 11.59 -7.84 24.84
CA PHE A 938 11.41 -6.39 25.04
C PHE A 938 12.02 -5.91 26.37
N GLN A 939 13.35 -5.84 26.41
CA GLN A 939 14.11 -5.32 27.56
C GLN A 939 14.45 -3.81 27.43
N GLU A 940 13.72 -3.12 26.57
CA GLU A 940 13.90 -1.67 26.24
C GLU A 940 15.30 -1.31 25.70
N LYS A 941 15.97 -2.24 25.06
CA LYS A 941 17.30 -2.05 24.52
C LYS A 941 17.29 -1.50 23.09
N ALA A 942 16.18 -1.66 22.39
CA ALA A 942 16.02 -1.19 21.03
C ALA A 942 14.67 -0.46 20.89
N LEU A 943 14.75 0.85 20.76
CA LEU A 943 13.64 1.78 20.57
C LEU A 943 13.96 2.70 19.41
N CYS A 944 12.99 2.95 18.56
CA CYS A 944 13.06 4.01 17.57
C CYS A 944 11.70 4.71 17.48
N ALA A 945 11.73 6.04 17.46
CA ALA A 945 10.54 6.83 17.18
C ALA A 945 10.82 7.84 16.09
N ILE A 946 9.86 8.00 15.15
CA ILE A 946 9.94 8.96 14.06
C ILE A 946 8.68 9.83 14.11
N GLY A 947 8.78 11.16 14.02
CA GLY A 947 7.61 12.01 13.93
C GLY A 947 7.72 13.38 14.58
N ASN A 948 6.67 13.83 15.27
CA ASN A 948 6.50 15.18 15.78
C ASN A 948 7.57 15.55 16.82
N LYS A 949 8.33 16.61 16.54
CA LYS A 949 9.40 17.11 17.41
C LYS A 949 8.94 17.37 18.84
N GLY A 950 7.78 18.01 19.02
CA GLY A 950 7.27 18.38 20.34
C GLY A 950 6.90 17.16 21.20
N GLU A 951 6.33 16.10 20.60
CA GLU A 951 6.01 14.85 21.30
C GLU A 951 7.28 14.03 21.61
N LEU A 952 8.23 14.00 20.70
CA LEU A 952 9.53 13.34 20.92
C LEU A 952 10.35 14.03 22.02
N GLU A 953 10.34 15.35 22.10
CA GLU A 953 10.98 16.09 23.19
C GLU A 953 10.35 15.80 24.56
N LYS A 954 9.02 15.65 24.64
CA LYS A 954 8.34 15.22 25.88
C LYS A 954 8.78 13.82 26.33
N ALA A 955 9.07 12.95 25.39
CA ALA A 955 9.50 11.56 25.62
C ALA A 955 11.04 11.40 25.65
N LYS A 956 11.81 12.47 25.59
CA LYS A 956 13.29 12.49 25.40
C LYS A 956 14.03 11.58 26.38
N ALA A 957 13.52 11.40 27.60
CA ALA A 957 14.15 10.52 28.60
C ALA A 957 14.19 9.04 28.19
N ALA A 958 13.38 8.62 27.20
CA ALA A 958 13.37 7.25 26.69
C ALA A 958 14.46 6.99 25.64
N PHE A 959 15.01 8.05 25.04
CA PHE A 959 15.95 7.98 23.90
C PHE A 959 17.33 8.48 24.29
N GLU A 960 18.36 7.96 23.67
CA GLU A 960 19.76 8.39 23.82
C GLU A 960 20.09 9.56 22.89
N SER A 961 19.44 9.60 21.72
CA SER A 961 19.59 10.68 20.75
C SER A 961 18.23 11.13 20.21
N LEU A 962 18.15 12.39 19.86
CA LEU A 962 17.06 13.00 19.10
C LEU A 962 17.68 13.78 17.95
N GLU A 963 17.44 13.31 16.74
CA GLU A 963 17.96 13.90 15.51
C GLU A 963 16.79 14.42 14.67
N GLU A 964 17.04 15.41 13.83
CA GLU A 964 16.07 15.94 12.87
C GLU A 964 16.47 15.48 11.47
N ILE A 965 15.56 14.82 10.75
CA ILE A 965 15.74 14.26 9.41
C ILE A 965 14.75 14.85 8.41
#